data_4435c8ab48e6e0f0282bc55b46e1f4e4
#
_entry.id   4435c8ab48e6e0f0282bc55b46e1f4e4
#
_cell.length_a   1.000
_cell.length_b   1.000
_cell.length_c   1.000
_cell.angle_alpha   90.00
_cell.angle_beta   90.00
_cell.angle_gamma   90.00
#
_symmetry.space_group_name_H-M   'P 1'
#
loop_
_entity.id
_entity.type
_entity.pdbx_description
1 polymer ?
#
loop_
_entity_poly.entity_id
_entity_poly.type
_entity_poly.pdbx_seq_one_letter_code
_entity_poly.pdbx_strand_id
1 'polypeptide(L)'
;MRVATRLPFLCSLLAAMLAMLAVAPGPAMAEEPPPQGGTLRLPSYTPSNIVPAPNPPFPAPALLAPATPGGSVEGAAAKAHPVGRPKICLVLSGGGARGAAHIGVLKVLEELRVPVDCIAGTSMGSLVGGAYASGMSIPDMEELVGGLSTSAIFKERPPRQDLAIRRKLDDHTNLFTPEIGVRSDGLLLPKGAVSGVQLETVLRKLANTPGYRNFDTLPIPYRAVATDLVAGTAVVFTEGELANVMRASMSVPGAVAPTEYQGKLLVDGGLTDNLPVDVARAMGADIVIAVNLGTPLMKREDLTSLIGVTSQMLNILTEQNVRASLASLRPSDILILPELGEFSAGDFDHLPKTIPIGEEAARRQHARLAELSIPPDEYATLRAAQRNLSPPDLRPVDEIRFAPMERVSPAFAAATMETHPGEPISQATLDRDMRRLFGTGDFEHVNYRFLEEPGKRVLGVEAIEKSYGPNYLRFGLGLSSDFRGDAYFNLLASYRRTWINSLGAEWRTDAQVGQTSSLTSEFYQPLDTRQRFFIAPRFELERRPVNVFSGSQRIAQYDLRRTDLALDVGTQITKYGEGRLGFVLGHQNASLSTGPAFLSPGNESTERRAFTARVLVDQVDSINFPRFGYGATMNVYSSQGALGATDTYTKGDLTATYAHSFGNNTINLGVRAGSNLGGPALPPYAMFQWGGFLQQSGYSTGQLIGGNIQFARLVYYNKLVRQTFLEGVYAGFSLEAGRVGAPLVPGNPTGLLKSGSAFLGLDSPIGPFYLAYGRAAGGSYAFYLFLGKP
;
A
#
# COMPACT_ATOMS: atom_id res chain seq x y z
N MET A 1 -36.59 35.93 -27.59
CA MET A 1 -35.41 36.87 -27.67
C MET A 1 -34.81 37.02 -26.28
N ARG A 2 -33.60 36.68 -26.02
CA ARG A 2 -32.70 36.68 -24.86
C ARG A 2 -32.23 35.30 -24.40
N VAL A 3 -31.45 34.63 -25.24
CA VAL A 3 -30.63 33.44 -24.89
C VAL A 3 -29.16 33.61 -25.35
N ALA A 4 -28.77 34.77 -25.89
CA ALA A 4 -27.48 34.94 -26.59
C ALA A 4 -26.33 35.49 -25.75
N THR A 5 -26.44 35.58 -24.39
CA THR A 5 -25.42 36.28 -23.57
C THR A 5 -24.66 35.40 -22.60
N ARG A 6 -24.82 34.06 -22.61
CA ARG A 6 -24.11 33.15 -21.71
C ARG A 6 -23.01 32.28 -22.37
N LEU A 7 -22.90 32.29 -23.68
CA LEU A 7 -21.88 31.56 -24.43
C LEU A 7 -20.44 32.08 -24.18
N PRO A 8 -20.18 33.40 -24.04
CA PRO A 8 -18.80 33.85 -23.81
C PRO A 8 -18.20 33.48 -22.44
N PHE A 9 -19.04 33.26 -21.42
CA PHE A 9 -18.53 32.87 -20.09
C PHE A 9 -18.09 31.41 -20.05
N LEU A 10 -18.77 30.51 -20.74
CA LEU A 10 -18.37 29.11 -20.88
C LEU A 10 -17.10 28.97 -21.75
N CYS A 11 -17.00 29.77 -22.83
CA CYS A 11 -15.79 29.81 -23.65
C CYS A 11 -14.57 30.38 -22.88
N SER A 12 -14.79 31.33 -21.99
CA SER A 12 -13.74 31.90 -21.14
C SER A 12 -13.28 30.90 -20.06
N LEU A 13 -14.18 30.07 -19.51
CA LEU A 13 -13.83 29.01 -18.57
C LEU A 13 -13.06 27.88 -19.28
N LEU A 14 -13.46 27.51 -20.49
CA LEU A 14 -12.76 26.52 -21.31
C LEU A 14 -11.38 27.02 -21.75
N ALA A 15 -11.26 28.31 -22.10
CA ALA A 15 -9.99 28.95 -22.43
C ALA A 15 -9.07 29.06 -21.20
N ALA A 16 -9.62 29.30 -20.00
CA ALA A 16 -8.87 29.28 -18.75
C ALA A 16 -8.40 27.87 -18.38
N MET A 17 -9.21 26.84 -18.63
CA MET A 17 -8.80 25.44 -18.44
C MET A 17 -7.73 25.02 -19.45
N LEU A 18 -7.83 25.45 -20.71
CA LEU A 18 -6.82 25.21 -21.75
C LEU A 18 -5.53 26.03 -21.53
N ALA A 19 -5.63 27.27 -21.02
CA ALA A 19 -4.48 28.08 -20.66
C ALA A 19 -3.72 27.57 -19.44
N MET A 20 -4.38 26.87 -18.52
CA MET A 20 -3.70 26.17 -17.40
C MET A 20 -2.98 24.89 -17.86
N LEU A 21 -3.33 24.31 -19.00
CA LEU A 21 -2.60 23.22 -19.65
C LEU A 21 -1.35 23.72 -20.42
N ALA A 22 -1.26 25.01 -20.72
CA ALA A 22 -0.17 25.65 -21.46
C ALA A 22 0.83 26.38 -20.53
N VAL A 23 1.19 25.80 -19.38
CA VAL A 23 2.38 26.26 -18.64
C VAL A 23 3.62 25.67 -19.29
N ALA A 24 4.04 26.44 -20.27
CA ALA A 24 5.35 26.73 -20.84
C ALA A 24 6.33 25.61 -21.13
N PRO A 25 6.65 25.36 -22.37
CA PRO A 25 8.03 25.04 -22.75
C PRO A 25 8.86 26.32 -22.72
N GLY A 26 9.99 26.28 -22.05
CA GLY A 26 11.01 27.33 -22.14
C GLY A 26 11.49 27.54 -23.58
N PRO A 27 12.14 28.63 -23.87
CA PRO A 27 12.47 29.00 -25.23
C PRO A 27 13.40 28.00 -25.91
N ALA A 28 13.02 27.59 -27.11
CA ALA A 28 13.84 26.78 -27.98
C ALA A 28 15.15 27.52 -28.27
N MET A 29 16.27 26.93 -27.87
CA MET A 29 17.60 27.37 -28.34
C MET A 29 17.84 26.81 -29.73
N ALA A 30 18.28 27.67 -30.62
CA ALA A 30 18.62 27.33 -31.99
C ALA A 30 19.78 26.32 -32.04
N GLU A 31 19.68 25.32 -32.92
CA GLU A 31 20.72 24.38 -33.22
C GLU A 31 21.92 25.08 -33.93
N GLU A 32 23.10 25.00 -33.32
CA GLU A 32 24.36 25.17 -34.02
C GLU A 32 24.97 23.80 -34.40
N PRO A 33 25.66 23.69 -35.52
CA PRO A 33 26.20 22.41 -36.01
C PRO A 33 27.44 21.96 -35.21
N PRO A 34 27.75 20.66 -35.17
CA PRO A 34 28.78 20.11 -34.28
C PRO A 34 30.21 20.39 -34.73
N PRO A 35 31.13 20.76 -33.86
CA PRO A 35 32.55 20.76 -34.14
C PRO A 35 33.18 19.36 -33.94
N GLN A 36 34.12 19.05 -34.81
CA GLN A 36 34.91 17.86 -34.83
C GLN A 36 35.97 17.81 -33.71
N GLY A 37 36.08 16.63 -33.09
CA GLY A 37 37.28 16.04 -32.51
C GLY A 37 37.97 16.78 -31.38
N GLY A 38 37.80 16.31 -30.15
CA GLY A 38 38.65 16.72 -29.00
C GLY A 38 38.46 15.78 -27.82
N THR A 39 39.58 15.24 -27.34
CA THR A 39 39.81 14.33 -26.24
C THR A 39 39.05 14.70 -24.95
N LEU A 40 38.28 13.77 -24.40
CA LEU A 40 37.62 13.85 -23.09
C LEU A 40 38.64 14.10 -21.96
N ARG A 41 38.60 15.30 -21.38
CA ARG A 41 39.09 15.56 -20.02
C ARG A 41 37.87 15.68 -19.10
N LEU A 42 37.82 14.83 -18.10
CA LEU A 42 36.83 14.93 -16.99
C LEU A 42 37.05 16.23 -16.21
N PRO A 43 36.05 17.07 -15.99
CA PRO A 43 36.17 18.22 -15.11
C PRO A 43 36.20 17.78 -13.65
N SER A 44 37.12 18.36 -12.91
CA SER A 44 37.23 18.26 -11.47
C SER A 44 36.00 18.83 -10.79
N TYR A 45 35.39 18.02 -9.94
CA TYR A 45 34.21 18.37 -9.15
C TYR A 45 34.60 19.34 -8.02
N THR A 46 34.13 20.55 -8.07
CA THR A 46 34.11 21.49 -6.93
C THR A 46 32.71 21.50 -6.33
N PRO A 47 32.55 21.16 -5.04
CA PRO A 47 31.22 21.17 -4.41
C PRO A 47 30.89 22.58 -3.93
N SER A 48 29.98 23.26 -4.61
CA SER A 48 29.37 24.46 -4.09
C SER A 48 27.97 24.62 -4.64
N ASN A 49 27.04 24.01 -3.91
CA ASN A 49 25.66 24.48 -3.78
C ASN A 49 25.04 23.68 -2.65
N ILE A 50 25.15 24.23 -1.43
CA ILE A 50 24.43 23.74 -0.25
C ILE A 50 22.97 24.10 -0.48
N VAL A 51 22.17 23.11 -0.81
CA VAL A 51 20.71 23.21 -0.67
C VAL A 51 20.44 23.29 0.83
N PRO A 52 19.66 24.27 1.34
CA PRO A 52 19.33 24.31 2.76
C PRO A 52 18.63 23.01 3.15
N ALA A 53 19.13 22.39 4.21
CA ALA A 53 18.52 21.18 4.77
C ALA A 53 17.05 21.45 5.11
N PRO A 54 16.13 20.53 4.85
CA PRO A 54 14.77 20.64 5.35
C PRO A 54 14.80 20.77 6.88
N ASN A 55 13.98 21.68 7.42
CA ASN A 55 13.86 21.88 8.85
C ASN A 55 13.59 20.53 9.55
N PRO A 56 14.28 20.25 10.67
CA PRO A 56 14.13 18.98 11.35
C PRO A 56 12.68 18.82 11.82
N PRO A 57 12.09 17.63 11.65
CA PRO A 57 10.79 17.33 12.21
C PRO A 57 10.90 17.37 13.75
N PHE A 58 10.10 18.16 14.40
CA PHE A 58 10.10 18.49 15.83
C PHE A 58 11.48 18.88 16.40
N PRO A 59 11.58 19.93 17.20
CA PRO A 59 12.78 20.13 17.99
C PRO A 59 13.00 18.85 18.80
N ALA A 60 14.20 18.28 18.71
CA ALA A 60 14.64 17.28 19.67
C ALA A 60 14.17 17.78 21.05
N PRO A 61 13.66 16.91 21.93
CA PRO A 61 13.27 17.35 23.28
C PRO A 61 14.40 18.22 23.76
N ALA A 62 14.09 19.48 24.09
CA ALA A 62 15.10 20.39 24.55
C ALA A 62 15.91 19.62 25.61
N LEU A 63 17.18 19.35 25.33
CA LEU A 63 18.07 18.82 26.34
C LEU A 63 17.83 19.74 27.53
N LEU A 64 17.17 19.24 28.56
CA LEU A 64 17.08 19.95 29.83
C LEU A 64 18.50 20.36 30.11
N ALA A 65 18.74 21.66 30.12
CA ALA A 65 20.02 22.22 30.56
C ALA A 65 20.37 21.49 31.86
N PRO A 66 21.64 21.09 32.07
CA PRO A 66 22.00 20.34 33.24
C PRO A 66 21.40 21.06 34.45
N ALA A 67 20.51 20.36 35.12
CA ALA A 67 19.84 20.89 36.32
C ALA A 67 20.95 21.32 37.29
N THR A 68 20.90 22.58 37.69
CA THR A 68 21.71 23.07 38.81
C THR A 68 21.60 22.07 39.96
N PRO A 69 22.70 21.69 40.61
CA PRO A 69 22.71 20.66 41.65
C PRO A 69 21.95 21.20 42.90
N GLY A 70 20.69 20.81 43.04
CA GLY A 70 19.84 21.27 44.13
C GLY A 70 18.39 20.75 44.08
N GLY A 71 18.20 19.52 43.68
CA GLY A 71 16.90 18.84 43.78
C GLY A 71 17.12 17.35 43.54
N SER A 72 17.11 16.56 44.62
CA SER A 72 17.17 15.11 44.56
C SER A 72 15.91 14.56 43.87
N VAL A 73 15.99 14.37 42.54
CA VAL A 73 15.16 13.39 41.87
C VAL A 73 15.82 12.07 42.19
N GLU A 74 15.16 11.21 42.95
CA GLU A 74 15.60 9.81 43.10
C GLU A 74 15.69 9.18 41.72
N GLY A 75 16.90 9.24 41.14
CA GLY A 75 17.25 8.54 39.94
C GLY A 75 17.13 7.06 40.21
N ALA A 76 16.34 6.36 39.41
CA ALA A 76 16.39 4.91 39.36
C ALA A 76 17.86 4.53 39.11
N ALA A 77 18.55 4.08 40.15
CA ALA A 77 19.94 3.65 40.08
C ALA A 77 20.06 2.57 38.99
N ALA A 78 21.02 2.72 38.09
CA ALA A 78 21.43 1.66 37.20
C ALA A 78 21.54 0.38 38.05
N LYS A 79 20.76 -0.65 37.70
CA LYS A 79 20.70 -1.89 38.50
C LYS A 79 22.13 -2.42 38.62
N ALA A 80 22.67 -2.38 39.85
CA ALA A 80 24.02 -2.83 40.11
C ALA A 80 24.15 -4.31 39.73
N HIS A 81 25.13 -4.63 38.91
CA HIS A 81 25.50 -6.03 38.61
C HIS A 81 25.84 -6.74 39.96
N PRO A 82 25.32 -7.96 40.23
CA PRO A 82 25.69 -8.71 41.41
C PRO A 82 27.22 -8.85 41.48
N VAL A 83 27.81 -8.40 42.55
CA VAL A 83 29.27 -8.52 42.79
C VAL A 83 29.55 -10.01 42.96
N GLY A 84 30.36 -10.60 42.05
CA GLY A 84 30.84 -11.98 42.20
C GLY A 84 30.64 -12.92 41.01
N ARG A 85 29.93 -12.52 39.95
CA ARG A 85 29.84 -13.31 38.70
C ARG A 85 30.20 -12.46 37.46
N PRO A 86 30.65 -13.08 36.35
CA PRO A 86 30.91 -12.37 35.12
C PRO A 86 29.62 -11.74 34.55
N LYS A 87 29.74 -10.57 33.93
CA LYS A 87 28.68 -9.91 33.19
C LYS A 87 28.49 -10.56 31.82
N ILE A 88 27.33 -11.17 31.58
CA ILE A 88 27.05 -11.92 30.39
C ILE A 88 26.14 -11.08 29.47
N CYS A 89 26.68 -10.75 28.29
CA CYS A 89 25.91 -10.04 27.28
C CYS A 89 25.56 -10.94 26.08
N LEU A 90 24.33 -10.85 25.64
CA LEU A 90 23.82 -11.56 24.47
C LEU A 90 23.97 -10.66 23.22
N VAL A 91 24.59 -11.19 22.18
CA VAL A 91 24.75 -10.52 20.88
C VAL A 91 23.96 -11.27 19.83
N LEU A 92 23.04 -10.55 19.18
CA LEU A 92 22.11 -11.11 18.20
C LEU A 92 22.33 -10.48 16.82
N SER A 93 22.73 -11.32 15.85
CA SER A 93 22.96 -10.83 14.48
C SER A 93 21.67 -10.51 13.72
N GLY A 94 21.80 -9.69 12.67
CA GLY A 94 20.76 -9.58 11.64
C GLY A 94 20.62 -10.88 10.84
N GLY A 95 19.52 -11.00 10.12
CA GLY A 95 19.26 -12.17 9.29
C GLY A 95 17.85 -12.25 8.68
N GLY A 96 17.07 -11.18 8.74
CA GLY A 96 15.70 -11.15 8.23
C GLY A 96 14.82 -12.22 8.86
N ALA A 97 14.00 -12.92 8.06
CA ALA A 97 13.09 -13.95 8.53
C ALA A 97 13.78 -15.09 9.32
N ARG A 98 15.06 -15.33 9.10
CA ARG A 98 15.85 -16.34 9.86
C ARG A 98 15.98 -15.97 11.34
N GLY A 99 15.74 -14.72 11.70
CA GLY A 99 15.96 -14.20 13.05
C GLY A 99 15.01 -14.75 14.11
N ALA A 100 13.91 -15.41 13.77
CA ALA A 100 13.10 -16.11 14.77
C ALA A 100 13.86 -17.25 15.46
N ALA A 101 14.97 -17.74 14.88
CA ALA A 101 15.88 -18.67 15.55
C ALA A 101 16.48 -18.11 16.85
N HIS A 102 16.61 -16.78 16.99
CA HIS A 102 17.02 -16.15 18.25
C HIS A 102 16.07 -16.49 19.42
N ILE A 103 14.75 -16.60 19.14
CA ILE A 103 13.76 -16.97 20.15
C ILE A 103 14.05 -18.39 20.67
N GLY A 104 14.40 -19.31 19.76
CA GLY A 104 14.80 -20.66 20.14
C GLY A 104 16.03 -20.69 21.02
N VAL A 105 17.03 -19.84 20.75
CA VAL A 105 18.20 -19.68 21.61
C VAL A 105 17.81 -19.16 22.99
N LEU A 106 16.96 -18.12 23.06
CA LEU A 106 16.47 -17.57 24.33
C LEU A 106 15.75 -18.62 25.18
N LYS A 107 14.96 -19.53 24.58
CA LYS A 107 14.30 -20.64 25.27
C LYS A 107 15.32 -21.52 26.01
N VAL A 108 16.40 -21.89 25.33
CA VAL A 108 17.45 -22.73 25.92
C VAL A 108 18.23 -21.98 27.01
N LEU A 109 18.49 -20.69 26.82
CA LEU A 109 19.11 -19.87 27.86
C LEU A 109 18.24 -19.80 29.12
N GLU A 110 16.91 -19.61 28.98
CA GLU A 110 16.00 -19.63 30.12
C GLU A 110 15.92 -21.03 30.78
N GLU A 111 15.85 -22.09 29.99
CA GLU A 111 15.83 -23.47 30.47
C GLU A 111 17.08 -23.78 31.33
N LEU A 112 18.24 -23.38 30.85
CA LEU A 112 19.52 -23.55 31.50
C LEU A 112 19.78 -22.52 32.62
N ARG A 113 18.90 -21.56 32.82
CA ARG A 113 19.05 -20.48 33.80
C ARG A 113 20.32 -19.65 33.60
N VAL A 114 20.67 -19.39 32.35
CA VAL A 114 21.79 -18.51 31.99
C VAL A 114 21.33 -17.05 32.13
N PRO A 115 21.97 -16.25 32.99
CA PRO A 115 21.59 -14.86 33.17
C PRO A 115 22.02 -14.03 31.95
N VAL A 116 21.16 -13.14 31.49
CA VAL A 116 21.46 -12.15 30.45
C VAL A 116 21.44 -10.77 31.07
N ASP A 117 22.61 -10.13 31.14
CA ASP A 117 22.80 -8.83 31.81
C ASP A 117 22.75 -7.64 30.85
N CYS A 118 23.01 -7.85 29.56
CA CYS A 118 22.84 -6.87 28.50
C CYS A 118 22.63 -7.54 27.13
N ILE A 119 22.07 -6.79 26.21
CA ILE A 119 21.79 -7.27 24.86
C ILE A 119 22.26 -6.23 23.83
N ALA A 120 22.98 -6.66 22.81
CA ALA A 120 23.27 -5.88 21.61
C ALA A 120 22.72 -6.61 20.38
N GLY A 121 22.02 -5.92 19.50
CA GLY A 121 21.40 -6.55 18.35
C GLY A 121 21.34 -5.67 17.11
N THR A 122 21.36 -6.33 15.96
CA THR A 122 21.26 -5.69 14.64
C THR A 122 20.09 -6.28 13.87
N SER A 123 19.34 -5.45 13.14
CA SER A 123 18.21 -5.89 12.28
C SER A 123 17.24 -6.78 13.05
N MET A 124 16.94 -7.99 12.61
CA MET A 124 16.06 -8.92 13.34
C MET A 124 16.59 -9.24 14.75
N GLY A 125 17.91 -9.28 14.95
CA GLY A 125 18.50 -9.43 16.27
C GLY A 125 18.18 -8.24 17.19
N SER A 126 18.04 -7.03 16.64
CA SER A 126 17.58 -5.87 17.41
C SER A 126 16.10 -5.98 17.79
N LEU A 127 15.27 -6.59 16.93
CA LEU A 127 13.84 -6.80 17.20
C LEU A 127 13.63 -7.81 18.33
N VAL A 128 14.19 -9.01 18.18
CA VAL A 128 14.07 -10.07 19.19
C VAL A 128 14.77 -9.66 20.50
N GLY A 129 15.99 -9.09 20.39
CA GLY A 129 16.73 -8.61 21.54
C GLY A 129 16.04 -7.47 22.29
N GLY A 130 15.50 -6.50 21.57
CA GLY A 130 14.76 -5.37 22.15
C GLY A 130 13.42 -5.78 22.78
N ALA A 131 12.69 -6.72 22.17
CA ALA A 131 11.48 -7.29 22.73
C ALA A 131 11.79 -8.02 24.05
N TYR A 132 12.83 -8.83 24.08
CA TYR A 132 13.26 -9.52 25.29
C TYR A 132 13.81 -8.55 26.34
N ALA A 133 14.57 -7.54 25.93
CA ALA A 133 15.10 -6.52 26.81
C ALA A 133 14.01 -5.63 27.44
N SER A 134 12.90 -5.42 26.73
CA SER A 134 11.74 -4.70 27.24
C SER A 134 10.85 -5.53 28.18
N GLY A 135 11.16 -6.82 28.38
CA GLY A 135 10.46 -7.71 29.30
C GLY A 135 9.34 -8.54 28.67
N MET A 136 9.26 -8.62 27.35
CA MET A 136 8.31 -9.51 26.66
C MET A 136 8.67 -10.96 26.96
N SER A 137 7.66 -11.80 27.19
CA SER A 137 7.89 -13.22 27.44
C SER A 137 8.14 -13.98 26.13
N ILE A 138 8.83 -15.12 26.20
CA ILE A 138 9.07 -15.97 25.03
C ILE A 138 7.77 -16.47 24.41
N PRO A 139 6.76 -16.95 25.18
CA PRO A 139 5.47 -17.32 24.59
C PRO A 139 4.79 -16.19 23.82
N ASP A 140 4.82 -14.95 24.33
CA ASP A 140 4.24 -13.80 23.65
C ASP A 140 4.98 -13.49 22.35
N MET A 141 6.31 -13.65 22.33
CA MET A 141 7.12 -13.51 21.10
C MET A 141 6.79 -14.62 20.08
N GLU A 142 6.64 -15.86 20.51
CA GLU A 142 6.26 -16.98 19.65
C GLU A 142 4.86 -16.77 19.04
N GLU A 143 3.89 -16.32 19.84
CA GLU A 143 2.53 -15.99 19.36
C GLU A 143 2.57 -14.88 18.34
N LEU A 144 3.29 -13.80 18.63
CA LEU A 144 3.42 -12.66 17.71
C LEU A 144 4.07 -13.08 16.40
N VAL A 145 5.17 -13.81 16.45
CA VAL A 145 5.90 -14.32 15.28
C VAL A 145 5.05 -15.32 14.49
N GLY A 146 4.25 -16.14 15.16
CA GLY A 146 3.31 -17.07 14.54
C GLY A 146 2.21 -16.39 13.73
N GLY A 147 1.86 -15.15 14.08
CA GLY A 147 0.89 -14.31 13.36
C GLY A 147 1.48 -13.50 12.21
N LEU A 148 2.80 -13.48 12.04
CA LEU A 148 3.46 -12.70 10.99
C LEU A 148 3.46 -13.42 9.65
N SER A 149 3.40 -12.65 8.58
CA SER A 149 3.59 -13.14 7.22
C SER A 149 4.29 -12.07 6.39
N THR A 150 4.89 -12.45 5.28
CA THR A 150 5.48 -11.51 4.32
C THR A 150 4.48 -10.42 3.94
N SER A 151 3.23 -10.79 3.68
CA SER A 151 2.18 -9.82 3.36
C SER A 151 1.78 -8.93 4.53
N ALA A 152 1.85 -9.41 5.76
CA ALA A 152 1.52 -8.60 6.94
C ALA A 152 2.59 -7.55 7.27
N ILE A 153 3.85 -7.85 6.96
CA ILE A 153 4.99 -6.96 7.26
C ILE A 153 5.25 -5.98 6.13
N PHE A 154 5.24 -6.48 4.88
CA PHE A 154 5.65 -5.72 3.69
C PHE A 154 4.51 -5.24 2.81
N LYS A 155 3.26 -5.38 3.24
CA LYS A 155 2.14 -4.81 2.50
C LYS A 155 2.17 -3.29 2.65
N GLU A 156 2.47 -2.60 1.56
CA GLU A 156 2.63 -1.14 1.57
C GLU A 156 1.31 -0.42 1.83
N ARG A 157 0.19 -0.98 1.37
CA ARG A 157 -1.12 -0.37 1.53
C ARG A 157 -1.83 -0.88 2.77
N PRO A 158 -2.47 0.02 3.53
CA PRO A 158 -3.41 -0.39 4.58
C PRO A 158 -4.49 -1.31 4.01
N PRO A 159 -5.21 -2.06 4.86
CA PRO A 159 -6.41 -2.76 4.41
C PRO A 159 -7.28 -1.81 3.58
N ARG A 160 -7.71 -2.25 2.40
CA ARG A 160 -8.43 -1.40 1.44
C ARG A 160 -9.65 -0.72 2.06
N GLN A 161 -10.26 -1.36 3.03
CA GLN A 161 -11.39 -0.82 3.79
C GLN A 161 -11.04 0.45 4.61
N ASP A 162 -9.76 0.65 4.95
CA ASP A 162 -9.26 1.82 5.68
C ASP A 162 -8.82 2.96 4.75
N LEU A 163 -8.70 2.72 3.43
CA LEU A 163 -8.36 3.75 2.46
C LEU A 163 -9.46 4.81 2.34
N ALA A 164 -9.05 6.04 2.08
CA ALA A 164 -9.98 7.10 1.67
C ALA A 164 -10.71 6.69 0.38
N ILE A 165 -11.99 7.07 0.23
CA ILE A 165 -12.80 6.67 -0.92
C ILE A 165 -12.18 7.09 -2.25
N ARG A 166 -11.53 8.25 -2.31
CA ARG A 166 -10.81 8.72 -3.51
C ARG A 166 -9.70 7.75 -3.93
N ARG A 167 -8.98 7.17 -2.97
CA ARG A 167 -7.91 6.17 -3.23
C ARG A 167 -8.49 4.81 -3.63
N LYS A 168 -9.67 4.43 -3.12
CA LYS A 168 -10.40 3.25 -3.60
C LYS A 168 -10.86 3.38 -5.04
N LEU A 169 -11.26 4.60 -5.45
CA LEU A 169 -11.64 4.87 -6.84
C LEU A 169 -10.46 4.70 -7.83
N ASP A 170 -9.23 4.94 -7.39
CA ASP A 170 -8.05 4.70 -8.22
C ASP A 170 -7.90 3.22 -8.62
N ASP A 171 -8.37 2.29 -7.78
CA ASP A 171 -8.32 0.85 -8.05
C ASP A 171 -9.34 0.40 -9.10
N HIS A 172 -10.32 1.23 -9.43
CA HIS A 172 -11.29 0.91 -10.49
C HIS A 172 -10.71 1.08 -11.89
N THR A 173 -9.59 1.78 -12.03
CA THR A 173 -8.79 1.85 -13.27
C THR A 173 -7.65 0.84 -13.21
N ASN A 174 -7.34 0.19 -14.34
CA ASN A 174 -6.25 -0.80 -14.42
C ASN A 174 -4.89 -0.09 -14.50
N LEU A 175 -4.50 0.55 -13.40
CA LEU A 175 -3.23 1.27 -13.29
C LEU A 175 -2.23 0.47 -12.46
N PHE A 176 -0.98 0.45 -12.93
CA PHE A 176 0.13 -0.21 -12.24
C PHE A 176 0.57 0.54 -10.99
N THR A 177 1.20 -0.17 -10.09
CA THR A 177 1.95 0.38 -8.96
C THR A 177 3.45 0.14 -9.21
N PRO A 178 4.37 1.00 -8.71
CA PRO A 178 4.14 2.20 -7.91
C PRO A 178 3.71 3.43 -8.73
N GLU A 179 3.29 4.49 -8.03
CA GLU A 179 3.11 5.81 -8.61
C GLU A 179 4.48 6.45 -8.87
N ILE A 180 4.62 7.16 -9.98
CA ILE A 180 5.83 7.91 -10.33
C ILE A 180 5.60 9.38 -10.03
N GLY A 181 6.44 9.99 -9.22
CA GLY A 181 6.43 11.43 -8.99
C GLY A 181 6.96 12.19 -10.20
N VAL A 182 6.36 13.33 -10.48
CA VAL A 182 6.79 14.23 -11.57
C VAL A 182 7.15 15.59 -10.99
N ARG A 183 8.40 15.98 -11.12
CA ARG A 183 8.91 17.28 -10.68
C ARG A 183 9.66 17.97 -11.82
N SER A 184 9.99 19.24 -11.64
CA SER A 184 10.74 20.02 -12.62
C SER A 184 12.14 19.46 -12.92
N ASP A 185 12.71 18.72 -11.97
CA ASP A 185 14.04 18.11 -12.02
C ASP A 185 14.01 16.63 -12.48
N GLY A 186 12.84 16.06 -12.76
CA GLY A 186 12.71 14.72 -13.33
C GLY A 186 11.60 13.85 -12.77
N LEU A 187 11.71 12.55 -13.04
CA LEU A 187 10.83 11.51 -12.55
C LEU A 187 11.41 10.92 -11.27
N LEU A 188 10.61 10.82 -10.25
CA LEU A 188 10.99 10.34 -8.93
C LEU A 188 10.22 9.07 -8.58
N LEU A 189 10.93 8.09 -8.01
CA LEU A 189 10.34 6.88 -7.47
C LEU A 189 10.32 6.92 -5.94
N PRO A 190 9.46 6.14 -5.28
CA PRO A 190 9.55 5.93 -3.83
C PRO A 190 10.93 5.46 -3.40
N LYS A 191 11.42 5.90 -2.23
CA LYS A 191 12.75 5.58 -1.69
C LYS A 191 12.92 4.10 -1.30
N GLY A 192 11.85 3.31 -1.26
CA GLY A 192 11.85 1.89 -0.94
C GLY A 192 10.63 1.18 -1.54
N ALA A 193 10.70 -0.13 -1.64
CA ALA A 193 9.57 -0.94 -2.11
C ALA A 193 8.39 -0.88 -1.13
N VAL A 194 8.67 -0.67 0.17
CA VAL A 194 7.68 -0.60 1.25
C VAL A 194 7.96 0.60 2.14
N SER A 195 6.92 1.40 2.44
CA SER A 195 6.99 2.53 3.37
C SER A 195 7.17 2.09 4.84
N GLY A 196 6.69 0.89 5.19
CA GLY A 196 6.86 0.28 6.50
C GLY A 196 5.77 0.60 7.53
N VAL A 197 4.65 1.23 7.17
CA VAL A 197 3.59 1.58 8.13
C VAL A 197 2.99 0.35 8.82
N GLN A 198 2.80 -0.75 8.10
CA GLN A 198 2.33 -2.01 8.71
C GLN A 198 3.39 -2.61 9.63
N LEU A 199 4.64 -2.56 9.20
CA LEU A 199 5.78 -2.99 9.98
C LEU A 199 5.86 -2.26 11.33
N GLU A 200 5.63 -0.95 11.36
CA GLU A 200 5.65 -0.16 12.60
C GLU A 200 4.60 -0.61 13.62
N THR A 201 3.42 -1.01 13.17
CA THR A 201 2.41 -1.60 14.06
C THR A 201 2.94 -2.86 14.74
N VAL A 202 3.68 -3.70 14.01
CA VAL A 202 4.34 -4.89 14.55
C VAL A 202 5.45 -4.51 15.51
N LEU A 203 6.30 -3.54 15.13
CA LEU A 203 7.42 -3.09 15.95
C LEU A 203 6.96 -2.48 17.29
N ARG A 204 5.85 -1.73 17.29
CA ARG A 204 5.28 -1.21 18.55
C ARG A 204 4.82 -2.32 19.49
N LYS A 205 4.24 -3.39 18.93
CA LYS A 205 3.88 -4.58 19.74
C LYS A 205 5.12 -5.24 20.31
N LEU A 206 6.18 -5.41 19.50
CA LEU A 206 7.45 -5.98 19.94
C LEU A 206 8.17 -5.10 20.97
N ALA A 207 8.14 -3.78 20.80
CA ALA A 207 8.77 -2.85 21.72
C ALA A 207 8.18 -2.92 23.13
N ASN A 208 6.88 -3.26 23.27
CA ASN A 208 6.17 -3.43 24.54
C ASN A 208 6.37 -2.28 25.57
N THR A 209 6.93 -1.16 25.12
CA THR A 209 7.23 0.03 25.95
C THR A 209 6.95 1.28 25.13
N PRO A 210 6.00 2.12 25.54
CA PRO A 210 5.76 3.40 24.85
C PRO A 210 6.78 4.46 25.27
N GLY A 211 7.00 5.40 24.37
CA GLY A 211 7.73 6.65 24.60
C GLY A 211 9.25 6.55 24.54
N TYR A 212 9.90 7.70 24.66
CA TYR A 212 11.34 7.85 24.62
C TYR A 212 11.96 7.36 25.93
N ARG A 213 12.98 6.51 25.88
CA ARG A 213 13.63 5.93 27.05
C ARG A 213 15.14 5.83 26.86
N ASN A 214 15.86 5.95 27.96
CA ASN A 214 17.25 5.48 28.03
C ASN A 214 17.24 3.94 28.13
N PHE A 215 17.96 3.27 27.25
CA PHE A 215 17.94 1.81 27.16
C PHE A 215 18.71 1.10 28.27
N ASP A 216 19.49 1.83 29.07
CA ASP A 216 20.07 1.29 30.30
C ASP A 216 19.02 1.13 31.41
N THR A 217 17.86 1.80 31.30
CA THR A 217 16.74 1.68 32.25
C THR A 217 15.76 0.56 31.90
N LEU A 218 15.90 -0.07 30.75
CA LEU A 218 15.10 -1.23 30.39
C LEU A 218 15.29 -2.38 31.38
N PRO A 219 14.36 -3.32 31.47
CA PRO A 219 14.52 -4.53 32.29
C PRO A 219 15.87 -5.24 32.06
N ILE A 220 16.35 -5.27 30.82
CA ILE A 220 17.72 -5.66 30.46
C ILE A 220 18.32 -4.51 29.64
N PRO A 221 19.50 -3.95 30.01
CA PRO A 221 20.21 -2.94 29.24
C PRO A 221 20.41 -3.37 27.79
N TYR A 222 20.13 -2.44 26.85
CA TYR A 222 20.02 -2.79 25.46
C TYR A 222 20.71 -1.79 24.53
N ARG A 223 21.25 -2.30 23.41
CA ARG A 223 21.75 -1.49 22.27
C ARG A 223 21.25 -2.06 20.97
N ALA A 224 20.81 -1.20 20.07
CA ALA A 224 20.55 -1.52 18.68
C ALA A 224 21.54 -0.82 17.77
N VAL A 225 21.87 -1.47 16.66
CA VAL A 225 22.76 -0.89 15.65
C VAL A 225 22.01 -0.61 14.37
N ALA A 226 22.21 0.59 13.81
CA ALA A 226 21.80 0.97 12.46
C ALA A 226 23.01 1.54 11.69
N THR A 227 22.84 1.81 10.41
CA THR A 227 23.86 2.43 9.57
C THR A 227 23.42 3.83 9.14
N ASP A 228 24.20 4.85 9.37
CA ASP A 228 24.03 6.17 8.77
C ASP A 228 24.38 6.08 7.29
N LEU A 229 23.38 6.21 6.41
CA LEU A 229 23.56 6.04 4.97
C LEU A 229 24.41 7.16 4.35
N VAL A 230 24.44 8.34 4.97
CA VAL A 230 25.21 9.49 4.48
C VAL A 230 26.66 9.39 4.92
N ALA A 231 26.90 9.06 6.19
CA ALA A 231 28.24 8.96 6.75
C ALA A 231 28.92 7.59 6.47
N GLY A 232 28.15 6.54 6.18
CA GLY A 232 28.66 5.18 6.00
C GLY A 232 29.16 4.53 7.29
N THR A 233 28.66 4.98 8.47
CA THR A 233 29.14 4.53 9.77
C THR A 233 28.02 3.89 10.61
N ALA A 234 28.41 3.00 11.54
CA ALA A 234 27.49 2.43 12.49
C ALA A 234 26.95 3.51 13.46
N VAL A 235 25.66 3.41 13.77
CA VAL A 235 24.98 4.20 14.79
C VAL A 235 24.46 3.26 15.86
N VAL A 236 25.04 3.37 17.07
CA VAL A 236 24.64 2.58 18.23
C VAL A 236 23.68 3.38 19.07
N PHE A 237 22.46 2.89 19.22
CA PHE A 237 21.43 3.54 20.01
C PHE A 237 21.54 3.18 21.49
N THR A 238 21.62 4.19 22.33
CA THR A 238 21.62 4.09 23.80
C THR A 238 20.29 4.52 24.40
N GLU A 239 19.48 5.23 23.63
CA GLU A 239 18.20 5.79 24.02
C GLU A 239 17.35 6.04 22.79
N GLY A 240 16.06 6.26 23.01
CA GLY A 240 15.12 6.55 21.93
C GLY A 240 13.75 5.92 22.18
N GLU A 241 12.89 6.01 21.19
CA GLU A 241 11.67 5.23 21.16
C GLU A 241 11.98 3.86 20.55
N LEU A 242 11.81 2.79 21.33
CA LEU A 242 12.33 1.47 21.00
C LEU A 242 11.83 0.97 19.63
N ALA A 243 10.53 1.19 19.31
CA ALA A 243 9.97 0.80 18.01
C ALA A 243 10.65 1.52 16.83
N ASN A 244 10.93 2.83 16.97
CA ASN A 244 11.60 3.61 15.93
C ASN A 244 13.06 3.20 15.75
N VAL A 245 13.74 2.87 16.83
CA VAL A 245 15.10 2.36 16.81
C VAL A 245 15.17 0.97 16.15
N MET A 246 14.24 0.08 16.49
CA MET A 246 14.09 -1.21 15.80
C MET A 246 13.83 -1.00 14.31
N ARG A 247 12.97 -0.04 13.96
CA ARG A 247 12.65 0.31 12.58
C ARG A 247 13.90 0.77 11.81
N ALA A 248 14.69 1.64 12.40
CA ALA A 248 15.95 2.10 11.80
C ALA A 248 16.94 0.93 11.59
N SER A 249 17.08 0.08 12.61
CA SER A 249 18.01 -1.06 12.59
C SER A 249 17.68 -2.11 11.52
N MET A 250 16.41 -2.21 11.09
CA MET A 250 15.96 -3.20 10.10
C MET A 250 15.56 -2.60 8.73
N SER A 251 15.91 -1.35 8.45
CA SER A 251 15.62 -0.69 7.18
C SER A 251 16.53 -1.19 6.06
N VAL A 252 16.31 -2.41 5.58
CA VAL A 252 17.11 -3.04 4.52
C VAL A 252 17.00 -2.24 3.23
N PRO A 253 18.10 -1.71 2.67
CA PRO A 253 18.09 -0.92 1.45
C PRO A 253 17.42 -1.64 0.28
N GLY A 254 16.56 -0.92 -0.45
CA GLY A 254 15.79 -1.46 -1.56
C GLY A 254 14.50 -2.20 -1.16
N ALA A 255 14.44 -2.82 0.02
CA ALA A 255 13.24 -3.48 0.53
C ALA A 255 12.39 -2.52 1.36
N VAL A 256 12.98 -1.89 2.36
CA VAL A 256 12.28 -0.99 3.27
C VAL A 256 12.87 0.41 3.16
N ALA A 257 12.02 1.44 3.12
CA ALA A 257 12.47 2.82 3.02
C ALA A 257 13.40 3.20 4.18
N PRO A 258 14.49 3.97 3.94
CA PRO A 258 15.34 4.50 4.99
C PRO A 258 14.53 5.29 6.02
N THR A 259 14.98 5.26 7.26
CA THR A 259 14.33 5.96 8.38
C THR A 259 15.09 7.24 8.69
N GLU A 260 14.39 8.38 8.67
CA GLU A 260 14.96 9.63 9.20
C GLU A 260 14.77 9.66 10.71
N TYR A 261 15.84 9.70 11.45
CA TYR A 261 15.81 9.74 12.92
C TYR A 261 16.94 10.61 13.47
N GLN A 262 16.60 11.58 14.30
CA GLN A 262 17.53 12.55 14.88
C GLN A 262 18.45 13.25 13.84
N GLY A 263 17.86 13.59 12.66
CA GLY A 263 18.60 14.26 11.58
C GLY A 263 19.53 13.38 10.77
N LYS A 264 19.53 12.06 10.98
CA LYS A 264 20.28 11.06 10.22
C LYS A 264 19.38 10.24 9.34
N LEU A 265 19.86 9.89 8.16
CA LEU A 265 19.19 8.95 7.25
C LEU A 265 19.72 7.55 7.51
N LEU A 266 18.92 6.71 8.17
CA LEU A 266 19.35 5.43 8.71
C LEU A 266 18.82 4.26 7.87
N VAL A 267 19.67 3.26 7.73
CA VAL A 267 19.38 1.97 7.09
C VAL A 267 19.83 0.82 7.99
N ASP A 268 19.56 -0.42 7.56
CA ASP A 268 19.89 -1.63 8.33
C ASP A 268 21.36 -1.64 8.81
N GLY A 269 21.52 -1.95 10.09
CA GLY A 269 22.85 -1.99 10.75
C GLY A 269 23.76 -3.09 10.21
N GLY A 270 23.20 -4.10 9.55
CA GLY A 270 23.96 -5.19 8.93
C GLY A 270 25.00 -4.76 7.90
N LEU A 271 24.86 -3.54 7.35
CA LEU A 271 25.85 -2.99 6.42
C LEU A 271 27.19 -2.64 7.11
N THR A 272 27.15 -2.26 8.37
CA THR A 272 28.34 -1.78 9.10
C THR A 272 28.74 -2.67 10.27
N ASP A 273 27.77 -3.24 11.00
CA ASP A 273 28.02 -4.11 12.13
C ASP A 273 26.81 -5.07 12.36
N ASN A 274 26.86 -6.21 11.68
CA ASN A 274 25.77 -7.19 11.73
C ASN A 274 25.80 -8.09 12.97
N LEU A 275 26.96 -8.25 13.63
CA LEU A 275 27.14 -9.03 14.86
C LEU A 275 27.88 -8.17 15.88
N PRO A 276 27.19 -7.30 16.64
CA PRO A 276 27.78 -6.21 17.42
C PRO A 276 28.47 -6.66 18.72
N VAL A 277 29.57 -7.42 18.57
CA VAL A 277 30.37 -7.93 19.69
C VAL A 277 31.10 -6.79 20.40
N ASP A 278 31.66 -5.83 19.67
CA ASP A 278 32.31 -4.64 20.18
C ASP A 278 31.35 -3.75 20.99
N VAL A 279 30.09 -3.63 20.56
CA VAL A 279 29.04 -2.92 21.30
C VAL A 279 28.77 -3.60 22.63
N ALA A 280 28.65 -4.92 22.66
CA ALA A 280 28.49 -5.67 23.91
C ALA A 280 29.70 -5.50 24.82
N ARG A 281 30.94 -5.46 24.29
CA ARG A 281 32.16 -5.14 25.05
C ARG A 281 32.12 -3.73 25.62
N ALA A 282 31.67 -2.76 24.84
CA ALA A 282 31.50 -1.39 25.31
C ALA A 282 30.43 -1.28 26.41
N MET A 283 29.46 -2.17 26.46
CA MET A 283 28.51 -2.31 27.58
C MET A 283 29.12 -2.99 28.82
N GLY A 284 30.39 -3.40 28.77
CA GLY A 284 31.10 -4.02 29.88
C GLY A 284 30.95 -5.54 29.98
N ALA A 285 30.70 -6.24 28.86
CA ALA A 285 30.61 -7.70 28.84
C ALA A 285 31.92 -8.38 29.18
N ASP A 286 31.91 -9.22 30.23
CA ASP A 286 33.00 -10.15 30.52
C ASP A 286 32.93 -11.37 29.59
N ILE A 287 31.71 -11.89 29.40
CA ILE A 287 31.43 -13.01 28.50
C ILE A 287 30.36 -12.57 27.48
N VAL A 288 30.60 -12.90 26.23
CA VAL A 288 29.65 -12.69 25.13
C VAL A 288 29.08 -14.02 24.69
N ILE A 289 27.76 -14.11 24.63
CA ILE A 289 27.05 -15.18 23.93
C ILE A 289 26.63 -14.60 22.58
N ALA A 290 27.33 -14.94 21.51
CA ALA A 290 27.09 -14.44 20.17
C ALA A 290 26.25 -15.44 19.37
N VAL A 291 25.11 -14.99 18.87
CA VAL A 291 24.24 -15.78 17.98
C VAL A 291 24.36 -15.25 16.57
N ASN A 292 25.04 -15.97 15.70
CA ASN A 292 25.22 -15.61 14.29
C ASN A 292 24.35 -16.48 13.39
N LEU A 293 23.41 -15.86 12.70
CA LEU A 293 22.50 -16.54 11.73
C LEU A 293 23.17 -16.81 10.39
N GLY A 294 24.36 -16.26 10.17
CA GLY A 294 25.08 -16.29 8.89
C GLY A 294 24.43 -15.43 7.83
N THR A 295 25.20 -15.09 6.82
CA THR A 295 24.69 -14.40 5.62
C THR A 295 25.31 -15.08 4.40
N PRO A 296 24.76 -16.26 3.97
CA PRO A 296 25.36 -17.01 2.89
C PRO A 296 25.38 -16.18 1.61
N LEU A 297 26.50 -16.21 0.91
CA LEU A 297 26.61 -15.61 -0.42
C LEU A 297 25.70 -16.37 -1.39
N MET A 298 25.07 -15.63 -2.29
CA MET A 298 24.21 -16.19 -3.33
C MET A 298 25.03 -16.97 -4.35
N LYS A 299 24.45 -18.03 -4.92
CA LYS A 299 25.05 -18.80 -5.98
C LYS A 299 25.04 -18.01 -7.30
N ARG A 300 25.91 -18.38 -8.23
CA ARG A 300 26.04 -17.70 -9.53
C ARG A 300 24.70 -17.72 -10.32
N GLU A 301 23.94 -18.78 -10.17
CA GLU A 301 22.64 -18.96 -10.84
C GLU A 301 21.61 -17.92 -10.39
N ASP A 302 21.73 -17.40 -9.15
CA ASP A 302 20.79 -16.43 -8.57
C ASP A 302 21.15 -14.98 -8.91
N LEU A 303 22.34 -14.73 -9.50
CA LEU A 303 22.86 -13.39 -9.82
C LEU A 303 22.46 -12.92 -11.23
N THR A 304 21.26 -13.26 -11.66
CA THR A 304 20.75 -12.97 -13.01
C THR A 304 19.98 -11.65 -13.13
N SER A 305 19.75 -10.95 -12.04
CA SER A 305 18.96 -9.72 -12.00
C SER A 305 19.67 -8.62 -11.24
N LEU A 306 19.28 -7.35 -11.48
CA LEU A 306 19.76 -6.20 -10.70
C LEU A 306 19.50 -6.38 -9.21
N ILE A 307 18.35 -6.94 -8.84
CA ILE A 307 17.99 -7.23 -7.45
C ILE A 307 18.94 -8.27 -6.86
N GLY A 308 19.24 -9.36 -7.59
CA GLY A 308 20.16 -10.39 -7.14
C GLY A 308 21.57 -9.83 -6.93
N VAL A 309 22.07 -9.03 -7.87
CA VAL A 309 23.39 -8.40 -7.76
C VAL A 309 23.45 -7.43 -6.57
N THR A 310 22.42 -6.60 -6.38
CA THR A 310 22.35 -5.67 -5.24
C THR A 310 22.30 -6.42 -3.91
N SER A 311 21.48 -7.47 -3.83
CA SER A 311 21.41 -8.33 -2.63
C SER A 311 22.75 -8.99 -2.32
N GLN A 312 23.49 -9.45 -3.34
CA GLN A 312 24.81 -10.02 -3.14
C GLN A 312 25.82 -8.99 -2.62
N MET A 313 25.78 -7.75 -3.11
CA MET A 313 26.63 -6.68 -2.57
C MET A 313 26.37 -6.45 -1.09
N LEU A 314 25.10 -6.40 -0.66
CA LEU A 314 24.70 -6.30 0.74
C LEU A 314 25.22 -7.50 1.54
N ASN A 315 25.07 -8.72 1.02
CA ASN A 315 25.57 -9.94 1.68
C ASN A 315 27.09 -9.91 1.85
N ILE A 316 27.84 -9.44 0.84
CA ILE A 316 29.31 -9.31 0.93
C ILE A 316 29.71 -8.34 2.05
N LEU A 317 29.08 -7.16 2.11
CA LEU A 317 29.38 -6.16 3.16
C LEU A 317 29.06 -6.71 4.55
N THR A 318 27.91 -7.37 4.70
CA THR A 318 27.47 -7.99 5.95
C THR A 318 28.45 -9.09 6.37
N GLU A 319 28.85 -9.97 5.46
CA GLU A 319 29.77 -11.06 5.76
C GLU A 319 31.16 -10.58 6.15
N GLN A 320 31.64 -9.47 5.52
CA GLN A 320 32.93 -8.89 5.87
C GLN A 320 32.98 -8.38 7.31
N ASN A 321 31.94 -7.64 7.75
CA ASN A 321 31.91 -7.15 9.13
C ASN A 321 31.67 -8.28 10.14
N VAL A 322 30.84 -9.29 9.83
CA VAL A 322 30.66 -10.46 10.68
C VAL A 322 31.97 -11.21 10.92
N ARG A 323 32.81 -11.39 9.88
CA ARG A 323 34.13 -12.03 10.04
C ARG A 323 35.03 -11.27 11.01
N ALA A 324 35.01 -9.95 10.96
CA ALA A 324 35.75 -9.12 11.91
C ALA A 324 35.23 -9.30 13.35
N SER A 325 33.91 -9.30 13.52
CA SER A 325 33.27 -9.54 14.84
C SER A 325 33.60 -10.93 15.39
N LEU A 326 33.52 -11.99 14.55
CA LEU A 326 33.88 -13.35 14.95
C LEU A 326 35.35 -13.48 15.36
N ALA A 327 36.27 -12.79 14.67
CA ALA A 327 37.69 -12.78 15.01
C ALA A 327 37.98 -12.07 16.34
N SER A 328 37.08 -11.23 16.83
CA SER A 328 37.19 -10.53 18.13
C SER A 328 36.71 -11.34 19.34
N LEU A 329 36.08 -12.50 19.11
CA LEU A 329 35.59 -13.38 20.17
C LEU A 329 36.76 -13.95 20.95
N ARG A 330 36.58 -14.03 22.27
CA ARG A 330 37.53 -14.58 23.23
C ARG A 330 37.28 -16.06 23.50
N PRO A 331 38.21 -16.83 23.97
CA PRO A 331 37.98 -18.25 24.34
C PRO A 331 36.84 -18.47 25.36
N SER A 332 36.62 -17.46 26.23
CA SER A 332 35.48 -17.49 27.19
C SER A 332 34.13 -17.26 26.55
N ASP A 333 34.06 -16.69 25.34
CA ASP A 333 32.81 -16.38 24.66
C ASP A 333 32.19 -17.63 24.05
N ILE A 334 30.86 -17.62 23.91
CA ILE A 334 30.11 -18.74 23.35
C ILE A 334 29.54 -18.30 22.01
N LEU A 335 29.88 -19.00 20.93
CA LEU A 335 29.32 -18.79 19.62
C LEU A 335 28.24 -19.84 19.35
N ILE A 336 27.04 -19.38 19.01
CA ILE A 336 25.90 -20.21 18.61
C ILE A 336 25.63 -19.96 17.13
N LEU A 337 25.61 -21.05 16.34
CA LEU A 337 25.42 -21.02 14.89
C LEU A 337 24.22 -21.88 14.52
N PRO A 338 23.02 -21.28 14.36
CA PRO A 338 21.88 -22.01 13.84
C PRO A 338 22.09 -22.42 12.38
N GLU A 339 21.86 -23.70 12.07
CA GLU A 339 22.00 -24.24 10.71
C GLU A 339 20.71 -24.05 9.92
N LEU A 340 20.50 -22.85 9.40
CA LEU A 340 19.25 -22.45 8.78
C LEU A 340 19.08 -22.91 7.31
N GLY A 341 20.11 -23.57 6.73
CA GLY A 341 20.02 -24.18 5.41
C GLY A 341 19.55 -23.21 4.33
N GLU A 342 18.52 -23.60 3.60
CA GLU A 342 17.95 -22.81 2.49
C GLU A 342 16.89 -21.79 2.93
N PHE A 343 16.66 -21.58 4.24
CA PHE A 343 15.74 -20.52 4.67
C PHE A 343 16.23 -19.15 4.20
N SER A 344 15.39 -18.51 3.39
CA SER A 344 15.65 -17.16 2.88
C SER A 344 15.43 -16.10 3.96
N ALA A 345 16.23 -15.05 3.97
CA ALA A 345 16.03 -13.88 4.80
C ALA A 345 14.69 -13.15 4.51
N GLY A 346 14.07 -13.40 3.35
CA GLY A 346 12.78 -12.83 2.96
C GLY A 346 11.57 -13.73 3.26
N ASP A 347 11.75 -14.94 3.80
CA ASP A 347 10.66 -15.90 3.99
C ASP A 347 9.97 -15.72 5.35
N PHE A 348 9.23 -14.64 5.50
CA PHE A 348 8.48 -14.34 6.72
C PHE A 348 7.22 -15.22 6.91
N ASP A 349 6.79 -15.95 5.89
CA ASP A 349 5.66 -16.89 6.02
C ASP A 349 6.02 -18.17 6.79
N HIS A 350 7.33 -18.45 6.93
CA HIS A 350 7.83 -19.65 7.63
C HIS A 350 8.70 -19.34 8.85
N LEU A 351 8.65 -18.10 9.37
CA LEU A 351 9.37 -17.66 10.56
C LEU A 351 9.35 -18.69 11.71
N PRO A 352 8.20 -19.24 12.15
CA PRO A 352 8.15 -20.14 13.27
C PRO A 352 8.98 -21.42 13.09
N LYS A 353 9.24 -21.84 11.86
CA LYS A 353 10.03 -23.04 11.57
C LYS A 353 11.51 -22.90 11.92
N THR A 354 12.01 -21.67 12.06
CA THR A 354 13.41 -21.42 12.43
C THR A 354 13.65 -21.46 13.93
N ILE A 355 12.60 -21.35 14.76
CA ILE A 355 12.71 -21.39 16.22
C ILE A 355 13.34 -22.70 16.72
N PRO A 356 12.87 -23.90 16.32
CA PRO A 356 13.48 -25.17 16.72
C PRO A 356 14.94 -25.31 16.29
N ILE A 357 15.31 -24.70 15.14
CA ILE A 357 16.71 -24.73 14.67
C ILE A 357 17.61 -23.92 15.62
N GLY A 358 17.10 -22.80 16.12
CA GLY A 358 17.77 -22.00 17.15
C GLY A 358 17.93 -22.77 18.47
N GLU A 359 16.89 -23.47 18.90
CA GLU A 359 16.95 -24.33 20.09
C GLU A 359 18.03 -25.40 19.95
N GLU A 360 18.04 -26.11 18.82
CA GLU A 360 19.05 -27.14 18.56
C GLU A 360 20.46 -26.60 18.57
N ALA A 361 20.68 -25.44 17.92
CA ALA A 361 21.99 -24.78 17.89
C ALA A 361 22.49 -24.39 19.30
N ALA A 362 21.59 -23.89 20.15
CA ALA A 362 21.93 -23.58 21.54
C ALA A 362 22.20 -24.85 22.35
N ARG A 363 21.42 -25.92 22.16
CA ARG A 363 21.65 -27.22 22.83
C ARG A 363 22.99 -27.85 22.46
N ARG A 364 23.51 -27.62 21.26
CA ARG A 364 24.88 -28.04 20.88
C ARG A 364 25.95 -27.40 21.76
N GLN A 365 25.67 -26.21 22.33
CA GLN A 365 26.56 -25.53 23.29
C GLN A 365 26.18 -25.78 24.75
N HIS A 366 25.35 -26.78 25.05
CA HIS A 366 24.79 -27.04 26.37
C HIS A 366 25.83 -27.06 27.47
N ALA A 367 26.96 -27.78 27.29
CA ALA A 367 28.00 -27.91 28.31
C ALA A 367 28.55 -26.53 28.71
N ARG A 368 28.90 -25.68 27.72
CA ARG A 368 29.44 -24.35 27.99
C ARG A 368 28.40 -23.39 28.57
N LEU A 369 27.16 -23.48 28.10
CA LEU A 369 26.05 -22.69 28.63
C LEU A 369 25.70 -23.06 30.05
N ALA A 370 25.74 -24.35 30.38
CA ALA A 370 25.47 -24.84 31.72
C ALA A 370 26.49 -24.35 32.78
N GLU A 371 27.73 -24.06 32.36
CA GLU A 371 28.74 -23.45 33.24
C GLU A 371 28.38 -22.01 33.65
N LEU A 372 27.53 -21.36 32.90
CA LEU A 372 27.05 -19.99 33.17
C LEU A 372 25.75 -19.96 33.97
N SER A 373 25.17 -21.14 34.31
CA SER A 373 23.90 -21.23 35.01
C SER A 373 24.00 -20.72 36.45
N ILE A 374 22.95 -20.07 36.92
CA ILE A 374 22.80 -19.64 38.30
C ILE A 374 21.73 -20.45 39.04
N PRO A 375 21.73 -20.44 40.39
CA PRO A 375 20.73 -21.15 41.19
C PRO A 375 19.28 -20.81 40.80
N PRO A 376 18.33 -21.75 40.91
CA PRO A 376 16.94 -21.55 40.49
C PRO A 376 16.29 -20.31 41.13
N ASP A 377 16.50 -20.09 42.45
CA ASP A 377 15.88 -19.00 43.18
C ASP A 377 16.45 -17.61 42.75
N GLU A 378 17.76 -17.59 42.52
CA GLU A 378 18.45 -16.41 42.01
C GLU A 378 17.96 -16.05 40.58
N TYR A 379 17.86 -17.07 39.73
CA TYR A 379 17.35 -16.89 38.37
C TYR A 379 15.89 -16.43 38.35
N ALA A 380 15.03 -17.03 39.19
CA ALA A 380 13.63 -16.63 39.32
C ALA A 380 13.50 -15.15 39.73
N THR A 381 14.33 -14.72 40.69
CA THR A 381 14.37 -13.32 41.15
C THR A 381 14.83 -12.39 40.01
N LEU A 382 15.89 -12.76 39.31
CA LEU A 382 16.39 -12.01 38.14
C LEU A 382 15.31 -11.86 37.08
N ARG A 383 14.65 -12.98 36.70
CA ARG A 383 13.60 -12.95 35.68
C ARG A 383 12.36 -12.17 36.12
N ALA A 384 11.97 -12.25 37.36
CA ALA A 384 10.88 -11.44 37.90
C ALA A 384 11.17 -9.94 37.77
N ALA A 385 12.43 -9.53 38.01
CA ALA A 385 12.86 -8.14 37.86
C ALA A 385 12.97 -7.70 36.38
N GLN A 386 13.21 -8.65 35.49
CA GLN A 386 13.35 -8.39 34.03
C GLN A 386 12.01 -8.46 33.27
N ARG A 387 10.92 -8.88 33.88
CA ARG A 387 9.59 -8.85 33.25
C ARG A 387 8.94 -7.47 33.40
N ASN A 388 8.46 -6.93 32.32
CA ASN A 388 7.70 -5.69 32.35
C ASN A 388 6.21 -6.04 32.52
N LEU A 389 5.68 -5.84 33.72
CA LEU A 389 4.27 -6.05 34.04
C LEU A 389 3.48 -4.74 34.07
N SER A 390 4.05 -3.64 33.61
CA SER A 390 3.35 -2.35 33.58
C SER A 390 2.17 -2.42 32.63
N PRO A 391 0.95 -2.05 33.08
CA PRO A 391 -0.19 -1.98 32.17
C PRO A 391 0.04 -0.90 31.12
N PRO A 392 -0.61 -1.01 29.94
CA PRO A 392 -0.56 0.01 28.92
C PRO A 392 -1.01 1.36 29.51
N ASP A 393 -0.29 2.42 29.17
CA ASP A 393 -0.66 3.77 29.58
C ASP A 393 -1.82 4.29 28.72
N LEU A 394 -3.04 4.14 29.22
CA LEU A 394 -4.29 4.55 28.56
C LEU A 394 -4.77 5.94 28.96
N ARG A 395 -3.94 6.72 29.68
CA ARG A 395 -4.32 8.09 30.06
C ARG A 395 -4.67 8.93 28.84
N PRO A 396 -5.67 9.81 28.94
CA PRO A 396 -6.00 10.75 27.87
C PRO A 396 -4.81 11.64 27.50
N VAL A 397 -4.83 12.17 26.26
CA VAL A 397 -3.94 13.26 25.85
C VAL A 397 -4.71 14.58 25.89
N ASP A 398 -4.02 15.65 26.26
CA ASP A 398 -4.61 16.99 26.32
C ASP A 398 -4.61 17.66 24.94
N GLU A 399 -3.68 17.27 24.06
CA GLU A 399 -3.50 17.86 22.74
C GLU A 399 -3.02 16.81 21.73
N ILE A 400 -3.45 16.96 20.46
CA ILE A 400 -2.87 16.28 19.32
C ILE A 400 -2.11 17.32 18.49
N ARG A 401 -0.82 17.11 18.31
CA ARG A 401 0.07 18.02 17.59
C ARG A 401 0.70 17.30 16.40
N PHE A 402 0.55 17.89 15.23
CA PHE A 402 1.17 17.38 14.02
C PHE A 402 2.55 18.00 13.81
N ALA A 403 3.50 17.22 13.29
CA ALA A 403 4.74 17.76 12.74
C ALA A 403 4.42 18.76 11.61
N PRO A 404 5.29 19.74 11.34
CA PRO A 404 5.08 20.67 10.25
C PRO A 404 4.83 19.95 8.93
N MET A 405 3.77 20.31 8.22
CA MET A 405 3.40 19.82 6.90
C MET A 405 3.44 20.99 5.91
N GLU A 406 3.91 20.73 4.70
CA GLU A 406 4.07 21.79 3.68
C GLU A 406 2.79 22.00 2.86
N ARG A 407 2.07 20.92 2.57
CA ARG A 407 0.93 20.90 1.64
C ARG A 407 -0.36 20.48 2.33
N VAL A 408 -0.30 19.40 3.08
CA VAL A 408 -1.48 18.79 3.73
C VAL A 408 -1.91 19.66 4.91
N SER A 409 -3.20 19.97 4.99
CA SER A 409 -3.74 20.73 6.11
C SER A 409 -3.73 19.90 7.42
N PRO A 410 -3.15 20.40 8.52
CA PRO A 410 -3.24 19.73 9.82
C PRO A 410 -4.69 19.50 10.29
N ALA A 411 -5.61 20.39 9.92
CA ALA A 411 -7.03 20.25 10.24
C ALA A 411 -7.68 19.06 9.52
N PHE A 412 -7.26 18.78 8.28
CA PHE A 412 -7.67 17.58 7.56
C PHE A 412 -7.10 16.33 8.19
N ALA A 413 -5.81 16.33 8.53
CA ALA A 413 -5.17 15.20 9.19
C ALA A 413 -5.85 14.87 10.53
N ALA A 414 -6.11 15.89 11.37
CA ALA A 414 -6.85 15.72 12.61
C ALA A 414 -8.27 15.19 12.40
N ALA A 415 -8.97 15.68 11.37
CA ALA A 415 -10.33 15.23 11.04
C ALA A 415 -10.40 13.78 10.52
N THR A 416 -9.26 13.22 10.07
CA THR A 416 -9.14 11.83 9.59
C THR A 416 -8.99 10.85 10.77
N MET A 417 -8.55 11.32 11.94
CA MET A 417 -8.34 10.51 13.15
C MET A 417 -9.65 10.31 13.93
N GLU A 418 -9.73 9.15 14.61
CA GLU A 418 -10.79 8.84 15.58
C GLU A 418 -10.40 9.28 17.00
N THR A 419 -9.11 9.35 17.30
CA THR A 419 -8.60 9.78 18.60
C THR A 419 -8.84 11.29 18.80
N HIS A 420 -9.43 11.65 19.93
CA HIS A 420 -9.67 13.04 20.30
C HIS A 420 -9.03 13.39 21.64
N PRO A 421 -8.61 14.65 21.85
CA PRO A 421 -8.13 15.11 23.13
C PRO A 421 -9.18 14.91 24.25
N GLY A 422 -8.72 14.53 25.45
CA GLY A 422 -9.57 14.29 26.62
C GLY A 422 -10.22 12.91 26.68
N GLU A 423 -10.11 12.09 25.62
CA GLU A 423 -10.64 10.72 25.60
C GLU A 423 -9.57 9.68 25.96
N PRO A 424 -9.96 8.54 26.61
CA PRO A 424 -9.04 7.44 26.88
C PRO A 424 -8.41 6.92 25.60
N ILE A 425 -7.10 6.68 25.64
CA ILE A 425 -6.36 6.19 24.49
C ILE A 425 -6.52 4.70 24.35
N SER A 426 -6.71 4.24 23.12
CA SER A 426 -6.65 2.83 22.74
C SER A 426 -5.54 2.64 21.71
N GLN A 427 -4.62 1.71 21.96
CA GLN A 427 -3.59 1.34 20.99
C GLN A 427 -4.20 0.95 19.63
N ALA A 428 -5.29 0.18 19.68
CA ALA A 428 -5.98 -0.25 18.46
C ALA A 428 -6.58 0.92 17.67
N THR A 429 -7.03 1.98 18.36
CA THR A 429 -7.54 3.20 17.72
C THR A 429 -6.41 3.99 17.10
N LEU A 430 -5.31 4.20 17.80
CA LEU A 430 -4.12 4.87 17.27
C LEU A 430 -3.56 4.15 16.03
N ASP A 431 -3.48 2.83 16.07
CA ASP A 431 -3.05 2.03 14.93
C ASP A 431 -3.99 2.19 13.73
N ARG A 432 -5.31 2.33 13.97
CA ARG A 432 -6.27 2.65 12.90
C ARG A 432 -6.09 4.07 12.37
N ASP A 433 -5.86 5.03 13.25
CA ASP A 433 -5.64 6.42 12.87
C ASP A 433 -4.39 6.56 11.98
N MET A 434 -3.29 5.91 12.33
CA MET A 434 -2.07 5.91 11.50
C MET A 434 -2.34 5.27 10.13
N ARG A 435 -3.04 4.13 10.09
CA ARG A 435 -3.43 3.51 8.82
C ARG A 435 -4.36 4.38 7.97
N ARG A 436 -5.27 5.13 8.58
CA ARG A 436 -6.18 6.06 7.87
C ARG A 436 -5.44 7.26 7.32
N LEU A 437 -4.58 7.89 8.11
CA LEU A 437 -3.72 8.97 7.65
C LEU A 437 -2.89 8.51 6.45
N PHE A 438 -2.21 7.39 6.56
CA PHE A 438 -1.48 6.81 5.44
C PHE A 438 -2.39 6.44 4.26
N GLY A 439 -3.59 5.96 4.55
CA GLY A 439 -4.63 5.60 3.58
C GLY A 439 -5.21 6.77 2.78
N THR A 440 -4.91 8.02 3.12
CA THR A 440 -5.22 9.19 2.29
C THR A 440 -4.40 9.22 1.01
N GLY A 441 -3.23 8.56 1.04
CA GLY A 441 -2.29 8.49 -0.08
C GLY A 441 -1.37 9.70 -0.22
N ASP A 442 -1.36 10.60 0.75
CA ASP A 442 -0.57 11.84 0.74
C ASP A 442 0.78 11.69 1.45
N PHE A 443 0.88 10.72 2.35
CA PHE A 443 2.04 10.51 3.20
C PHE A 443 2.88 9.31 2.75
N GLU A 444 4.20 9.43 2.85
CA GLU A 444 5.13 8.32 2.68
C GLU A 444 5.44 7.62 3.99
N HIS A 445 5.25 8.32 5.13
CA HIS A 445 5.44 7.78 6.47
C HIS A 445 4.46 8.43 7.44
N VAL A 446 3.93 7.65 8.39
CA VAL A 446 3.05 8.15 9.46
C VAL A 446 3.41 7.44 10.75
N ASN A 447 3.73 8.21 11.77
CA ASN A 447 4.07 7.71 13.09
C ASN A 447 3.48 8.61 14.19
N TYR A 448 3.51 8.18 15.44
CA TYR A 448 3.12 9.01 16.58
C TYR A 448 4.02 8.75 17.78
N ARG A 449 4.04 9.70 18.71
CA ARG A 449 4.73 9.61 19.99
C ARG A 449 3.98 10.37 21.07
N PHE A 450 4.17 9.96 22.32
CA PHE A 450 3.68 10.70 23.47
C PHE A 450 4.76 11.62 23.98
N LEU A 451 4.41 12.89 24.22
CA LEU A 451 5.28 13.91 24.77
C LEU A 451 4.69 14.33 26.11
N GLU A 452 5.48 14.23 27.18
CA GLU A 452 5.12 14.71 28.50
C GLU A 452 5.68 16.13 28.66
N GLU A 453 4.82 17.12 28.61
CA GLU A 453 5.15 18.53 28.86
C GLU A 453 4.65 18.92 30.27
N PRO A 454 5.18 19.98 30.93
CA PRO A 454 4.71 20.37 32.23
C PRO A 454 3.20 20.62 32.28
N GLY A 455 2.45 19.77 33.00
CA GLY A 455 1.00 19.84 33.13
C GLY A 455 0.19 19.41 31.91
N LYS A 456 0.82 18.77 30.89
CA LYS A 456 0.14 18.48 29.65
C LYS A 456 0.76 17.24 28.97
N ARG A 457 -0.08 16.34 28.51
CA ARG A 457 0.30 15.18 27.70
C ARG A 457 -0.10 15.38 26.24
N VAL A 458 0.86 15.35 25.34
CA VAL A 458 0.65 15.62 23.92
C VAL A 458 0.85 14.37 23.09
N LEU A 459 -0.09 14.05 22.21
CA LEU A 459 0.10 13.09 21.14
C LEU A 459 0.75 13.81 19.93
N GLY A 460 2.04 13.65 19.76
CA GLY A 460 2.76 14.14 18.59
C GLY A 460 2.57 13.16 17.44
N VAL A 461 1.98 13.62 16.33
CA VAL A 461 1.79 12.84 15.10
C VAL A 461 2.78 13.33 14.06
N GLU A 462 3.63 12.44 13.58
CA GLU A 462 4.59 12.67 12.53
C GLU A 462 4.05 12.05 11.23
N ALA A 463 3.56 12.90 10.32
CA ALA A 463 3.02 12.51 9.04
C ALA A 463 3.88 13.15 7.94
N ILE A 464 4.82 12.37 7.39
CA ILE A 464 5.77 12.83 6.38
C ILE A 464 5.11 12.72 5.00
N GLU A 465 4.95 13.87 4.34
CA GLU A 465 4.37 13.94 3.01
C GLU A 465 5.27 13.26 1.96
N LYS A 466 4.67 12.63 0.96
CA LYS A 466 5.41 11.99 -0.14
C LYS A 466 6.42 12.93 -0.78
N SER A 467 7.70 12.61 -0.66
CA SER A 467 8.82 13.42 -1.18
C SER A 467 8.79 13.54 -2.71
N TYR A 468 8.16 12.58 -3.39
CA TYR A 468 7.98 12.54 -4.85
C TYR A 468 6.64 13.15 -5.31
N GLY A 469 5.82 13.69 -4.41
CA GLY A 469 4.59 14.43 -4.74
C GLY A 469 4.82 15.92 -5.00
N PRO A 470 3.76 16.68 -5.29
CA PRO A 470 2.33 16.32 -5.33
C PRO A 470 1.81 15.87 -6.70
N ASN A 471 2.67 15.77 -7.73
CA ASN A 471 2.29 15.37 -9.08
C ASN A 471 2.65 13.91 -9.29
N TYR A 472 1.70 13.12 -9.76
CA TYR A 472 1.88 11.68 -9.94
C TYR A 472 1.49 11.24 -11.33
N LEU A 473 2.25 10.30 -11.88
CA LEU A 473 1.99 9.64 -13.14
C LEU A 473 1.87 8.13 -12.89
N ARG A 474 0.86 7.52 -13.48
CA ARG A 474 0.64 6.07 -13.45
C ARG A 474 0.32 5.58 -14.84
N PHE A 475 0.70 4.36 -15.14
CA PHE A 475 0.41 3.68 -16.40
C PHE A 475 -0.42 2.43 -16.14
N GLY A 476 -1.06 1.95 -17.19
CA GLY A 476 -1.85 0.73 -17.12
C GLY A 476 -1.96 0.06 -18.47
N LEU A 477 -2.23 -1.24 -18.44
CA LEU A 477 -2.45 -2.07 -19.61
C LEU A 477 -3.66 -2.96 -19.36
N GLY A 478 -4.59 -2.96 -20.28
CA GLY A 478 -5.69 -3.91 -20.34
C GLY A 478 -5.55 -4.74 -21.62
N LEU A 479 -5.69 -6.05 -21.48
CA LEU A 479 -5.78 -6.97 -22.62
C LEU A 479 -7.02 -7.83 -22.45
N SER A 480 -7.76 -8.06 -23.53
CA SER A 480 -8.89 -9.00 -23.51
C SER A 480 -9.03 -9.69 -24.85
N SER A 481 -9.37 -10.98 -24.82
CA SER A 481 -9.76 -11.75 -25.99
C SER A 481 -10.80 -12.79 -25.63
N ASP A 482 -11.78 -12.99 -26.49
CA ASP A 482 -12.76 -14.07 -26.38
C ASP A 482 -12.49 -15.23 -27.36
N PHE A 483 -11.35 -15.19 -28.07
CA PHE A 483 -10.94 -16.15 -29.09
C PHE A 483 -11.99 -16.45 -30.17
N ARG A 484 -12.94 -15.52 -30.34
CA ARG A 484 -13.99 -15.56 -31.37
C ARG A 484 -13.80 -14.48 -32.45
N GLY A 485 -12.62 -13.91 -32.50
CA GLY A 485 -12.26 -12.86 -33.45
C GLY A 485 -12.11 -11.47 -32.82
N ASP A 486 -12.41 -11.33 -31.55
CA ASP A 486 -12.24 -10.10 -30.81
C ASP A 486 -11.03 -10.20 -29.85
N ALA A 487 -9.99 -9.43 -30.15
CA ALA A 487 -8.83 -9.25 -29.30
C ALA A 487 -8.57 -7.75 -29.16
N TYR A 488 -8.46 -7.28 -27.94
CA TYR A 488 -8.41 -5.86 -27.64
C TYR A 488 -7.28 -5.55 -26.67
N PHE A 489 -6.71 -4.38 -26.83
CA PHE A 489 -5.80 -3.81 -25.84
C PHE A 489 -6.23 -2.39 -25.49
N ASN A 490 -5.87 -1.94 -24.31
CA ASN A 490 -5.99 -0.57 -23.86
C ASN A 490 -4.73 -0.19 -23.08
N LEU A 491 -4.07 0.88 -23.50
CA LEU A 491 -2.99 1.52 -22.76
C LEU A 491 -3.55 2.72 -22.03
N LEU A 492 -3.24 2.85 -20.76
CA LEU A 492 -3.71 3.92 -19.90
C LEU A 492 -2.54 4.73 -19.37
N ALA A 493 -2.76 6.04 -19.26
CA ALA A 493 -1.90 6.94 -18.54
C ALA A 493 -2.78 7.84 -17.66
N SER A 494 -2.41 8.00 -16.41
CA SER A 494 -3.12 8.83 -15.45
C SER A 494 -2.16 9.82 -14.83
N TYR A 495 -2.45 11.11 -14.99
CA TYR A 495 -1.78 12.19 -14.29
C TYR A 495 -2.69 12.70 -13.17
N ARG A 496 -2.12 12.89 -11.99
CA ARG A 496 -2.83 13.41 -10.83
C ARG A 496 -1.97 14.43 -10.08
N ARG A 497 -2.57 15.58 -9.77
CA ARG A 497 -2.00 16.56 -8.86
C ARG A 497 -2.91 16.72 -7.65
N THR A 498 -2.35 16.54 -6.46
CA THR A 498 -3.06 16.65 -5.18
C THR A 498 -2.71 17.96 -4.48
N TRP A 499 -3.52 18.33 -3.50
CA TRP A 499 -3.29 19.49 -2.63
C TRP A 499 -3.03 20.80 -3.40
N ILE A 500 -3.87 21.06 -4.43
CA ILE A 500 -3.79 22.31 -5.21
C ILE A 500 -4.10 23.53 -4.34
N ASN A 501 -4.90 23.33 -3.29
CA ASN A 501 -5.21 24.34 -2.28
C ASN A 501 -5.31 23.71 -0.89
N SER A 502 -5.51 24.54 0.15
CA SER A 502 -5.57 24.12 1.57
C SER A 502 -6.74 23.20 1.93
N LEU A 503 -7.74 23.04 1.08
CA LEU A 503 -8.84 22.09 1.25
C LEU A 503 -8.57 20.74 0.60
N GLY A 504 -7.41 20.56 -0.06
CA GLY A 504 -7.03 19.31 -0.70
C GLY A 504 -7.68 19.10 -2.07
N ALA A 505 -7.80 20.15 -2.88
CA ALA A 505 -8.27 20.04 -4.25
C ALA A 505 -7.33 19.13 -5.06
N GLU A 506 -7.92 18.32 -5.94
CA GLU A 506 -7.22 17.34 -6.77
C GLU A 506 -7.59 17.53 -8.25
N TRP A 507 -6.60 17.50 -9.11
CA TRP A 507 -6.81 17.44 -10.55
C TRP A 507 -6.30 16.10 -11.06
N ARG A 508 -7.17 15.38 -11.77
CA ARG A 508 -6.85 14.10 -12.38
C ARG A 508 -7.20 14.12 -13.85
N THR A 509 -6.27 13.65 -14.67
CA THR A 509 -6.47 13.46 -16.11
C THR A 509 -6.07 12.03 -16.49
N ASP A 510 -7.02 11.29 -17.02
CA ASP A 510 -6.83 9.93 -17.48
C ASP A 510 -6.94 9.90 -19.01
N ALA A 511 -5.92 9.34 -19.66
CA ALA A 511 -5.91 9.09 -21.09
C ALA A 511 -5.82 7.60 -21.36
N GLN A 512 -6.63 7.11 -22.28
CA GLN A 512 -6.64 5.73 -22.72
C GLN A 512 -6.61 5.66 -24.25
N VAL A 513 -5.83 4.77 -24.78
CA VAL A 513 -5.78 4.46 -26.22
C VAL A 513 -5.87 2.96 -26.44
N GLY A 514 -6.58 2.56 -27.49
CA GLY A 514 -6.82 1.16 -27.83
C GLY A 514 -8.24 0.92 -28.34
N GLN A 515 -8.87 -0.16 -27.90
CA GLN A 515 -10.27 -0.45 -28.21
C GLN A 515 -11.18 0.71 -27.82
N THR A 516 -11.04 1.19 -26.59
CA THR A 516 -11.65 2.43 -26.13
C THR A 516 -10.57 3.49 -26.08
N SER A 517 -10.75 4.58 -26.81
CA SER A 517 -9.91 5.77 -26.67
C SER A 517 -10.68 6.80 -25.88
N SER A 518 -10.10 7.30 -24.79
CA SER A 518 -10.75 8.29 -23.94
C SER A 518 -9.77 9.27 -23.33
N LEU A 519 -10.25 10.47 -23.07
CA LEU A 519 -9.58 11.49 -22.28
C LEU A 519 -10.60 12.01 -21.27
N THR A 520 -10.35 11.79 -19.99
CA THR A 520 -11.18 12.26 -18.88
C THR A 520 -10.36 13.18 -18.01
N SER A 521 -10.85 14.39 -17.74
CA SER A 521 -10.21 15.34 -16.84
C SER A 521 -11.22 15.82 -15.80
N GLU A 522 -10.93 15.58 -14.53
CA GLU A 522 -11.77 15.94 -13.38
C GLU A 522 -10.98 16.87 -12.45
N PHE A 523 -11.59 17.98 -12.08
CA PHE A 523 -11.11 18.81 -10.99
C PHE A 523 -12.01 18.60 -9.78
N TYR A 524 -11.50 17.96 -8.75
CA TYR A 524 -12.21 17.66 -7.52
C TYR A 524 -11.90 18.72 -6.47
N GLN A 525 -12.92 19.49 -6.05
CA GLN A 525 -12.80 20.55 -5.06
C GLN A 525 -13.59 20.23 -3.81
N PRO A 526 -12.94 19.83 -2.71
CA PRO A 526 -13.59 19.77 -1.40
C PRO A 526 -14.05 21.15 -0.95
N LEU A 527 -15.17 21.21 -0.22
CA LEU A 527 -15.78 22.46 0.27
C LEU A 527 -15.52 22.68 1.79
N ASP A 528 -15.04 21.67 2.49
CA ASP A 528 -14.70 21.73 3.91
C ASP A 528 -13.43 20.92 4.21
N THR A 529 -12.79 21.22 5.35
CA THR A 529 -11.54 20.57 5.79
C THR A 529 -11.70 19.07 6.09
N ARG A 530 -12.93 18.61 6.35
CA ARG A 530 -13.25 17.17 6.51
C ARG A 530 -13.53 16.48 5.18
N GLN A 531 -13.49 17.25 4.06
CA GLN A 531 -13.77 16.79 2.69
C GLN A 531 -15.12 16.05 2.56
N ARG A 532 -16.12 16.40 3.37
CA ARG A 532 -17.44 15.76 3.34
C ARG A 532 -18.22 16.12 2.10
N PHE A 533 -18.15 17.39 1.67
CA PHE A 533 -18.85 17.90 0.49
C PHE A 533 -17.82 18.36 -0.54
N PHE A 534 -18.19 18.19 -1.80
CA PHE A 534 -17.32 18.57 -2.92
C PHE A 534 -18.10 18.99 -4.15
N ILE A 535 -17.41 19.69 -5.05
CA ILE A 535 -17.83 19.98 -6.42
C ILE A 535 -16.78 19.41 -7.36
N ALA A 536 -17.21 18.78 -8.45
CA ALA A 536 -16.32 18.14 -9.41
C ALA A 536 -16.73 18.40 -10.84
N PRO A 537 -16.29 19.50 -11.49
CA PRO A 537 -16.37 19.65 -12.93
C PRO A 537 -15.51 18.59 -13.61
N ARG A 538 -16.04 18.00 -14.68
CA ARG A 538 -15.42 16.93 -15.45
C ARG A 538 -15.65 17.14 -16.93
N PHE A 539 -14.59 16.95 -17.70
CA PHE A 539 -14.60 16.85 -19.14
C PHE A 539 -14.26 15.43 -19.58
N GLU A 540 -14.99 14.91 -20.58
CA GLU A 540 -14.80 13.55 -21.08
C GLU A 540 -14.93 13.51 -22.59
N LEU A 541 -13.92 12.94 -23.24
CA LEU A 541 -13.94 12.50 -24.63
C LEU A 541 -13.86 10.97 -24.63
N GLU A 542 -14.73 10.32 -25.36
CA GLU A 542 -14.71 8.87 -25.51
C GLU A 542 -14.97 8.46 -26.94
N ARG A 543 -14.22 7.50 -27.43
CA ARG A 543 -14.49 6.78 -28.66
C ARG A 543 -14.40 5.29 -28.38
N ARG A 544 -15.45 4.55 -28.67
CA ARG A 544 -15.49 3.09 -28.48
C ARG A 544 -16.31 2.38 -29.55
N PRO A 545 -15.95 1.14 -29.92
CA PRO A 545 -16.77 0.31 -30.77
C PRO A 545 -17.97 -0.25 -29.98
N VAL A 546 -19.07 -0.37 -30.66
CA VAL A 546 -20.29 -1.05 -30.19
C VAL A 546 -20.64 -2.15 -31.20
N ASN A 547 -20.50 -3.39 -30.77
CA ASN A 547 -20.84 -4.55 -31.60
C ASN A 547 -22.31 -4.88 -31.44
N VAL A 548 -22.97 -5.15 -32.54
CA VAL A 548 -24.39 -5.60 -32.59
C VAL A 548 -24.44 -7.01 -33.15
N PHE A 549 -25.13 -7.89 -32.43
CA PHE A 549 -25.20 -9.30 -32.76
C PHE A 549 -26.67 -9.72 -33.03
N SER A 550 -26.82 -10.62 -34.01
CA SER A 550 -28.04 -11.42 -34.21
C SER A 550 -27.68 -12.87 -33.87
N GLY A 551 -28.22 -13.38 -32.76
CA GLY A 551 -27.75 -14.63 -32.19
C GLY A 551 -26.25 -14.57 -31.83
N SER A 552 -25.44 -15.41 -32.41
CA SER A 552 -23.96 -15.43 -32.22
C SER A 552 -23.19 -14.69 -33.32
N GLN A 553 -23.84 -14.20 -34.36
CA GLN A 553 -23.21 -13.53 -35.49
C GLN A 553 -23.18 -12.02 -35.26
N ARG A 554 -22.03 -11.40 -35.38
CA ARG A 554 -21.89 -9.94 -35.41
C ARG A 554 -22.38 -9.42 -36.74
N ILE A 555 -23.46 -8.64 -36.73
CA ILE A 555 -24.11 -8.08 -37.92
C ILE A 555 -23.71 -6.65 -38.20
N ALA A 556 -23.26 -5.91 -37.17
CA ALA A 556 -22.80 -4.54 -37.33
C ALA A 556 -21.79 -4.19 -36.21
N GLN A 557 -20.96 -3.22 -36.52
CA GLN A 557 -20.11 -2.53 -35.56
C GLN A 557 -20.25 -1.02 -35.75
N TYR A 558 -20.52 -0.33 -34.68
CA TYR A 558 -20.61 1.13 -34.66
C TYR A 558 -19.41 1.72 -33.94
N ASP A 559 -18.95 2.87 -34.43
CA ASP A 559 -17.99 3.74 -33.74
C ASP A 559 -18.79 4.83 -33.02
N LEU A 560 -18.85 4.72 -31.69
CA LEU A 560 -19.53 5.67 -30.84
C LEU A 560 -18.52 6.69 -30.33
N ARG A 561 -18.76 7.97 -30.65
CA ARG A 561 -17.98 9.10 -30.17
C ARG A 561 -18.83 9.94 -29.25
N ARG A 562 -18.27 10.31 -28.09
CA ARG A 562 -18.96 11.08 -27.06
C ARG A 562 -18.05 12.19 -26.55
N THR A 563 -18.65 13.38 -26.38
CA THR A 563 -18.02 14.53 -25.73
C THR A 563 -18.98 15.05 -24.70
N ASP A 564 -18.57 15.02 -23.44
CA ASP A 564 -19.38 15.44 -22.31
C ASP A 564 -18.64 16.48 -21.46
N LEU A 565 -19.35 17.47 -20.99
CA LEU A 565 -18.97 18.36 -19.89
C LEU A 565 -19.96 18.09 -18.76
N ALA A 566 -19.47 17.73 -17.59
CA ALA A 566 -20.27 17.42 -16.44
C ALA A 566 -19.89 18.30 -15.24
N LEU A 567 -20.86 18.57 -14.39
CA LEU A 567 -20.66 19.19 -13.09
C LEU A 567 -21.36 18.35 -12.05
N ASP A 568 -20.59 17.76 -11.17
CA ASP A 568 -21.09 16.97 -10.05
C ASP A 568 -20.97 17.76 -8.75
N VAL A 569 -21.96 17.69 -7.88
CA VAL A 569 -21.90 18.02 -6.47
C VAL A 569 -22.09 16.74 -5.68
N GLY A 570 -21.35 16.57 -4.61
CA GLY A 570 -21.38 15.30 -3.91
C GLY A 570 -20.98 15.36 -2.46
N THR A 571 -21.17 14.21 -1.81
CA THR A 571 -20.77 13.98 -0.42
C THR A 571 -20.00 12.69 -0.31
N GLN A 572 -18.93 12.72 0.49
CA GLN A 572 -18.25 11.51 0.93
C GLN A 572 -18.96 10.93 2.17
N ILE A 573 -19.25 9.64 2.11
CA ILE A 573 -19.78 8.88 3.24
C ILE A 573 -18.58 8.24 3.95
N THR A 574 -17.76 9.10 4.54
CA THR A 574 -16.48 8.74 5.17
C THR A 574 -15.61 7.85 4.24
N LYS A 575 -15.05 6.76 4.74
CA LYS A 575 -14.31 5.74 3.97
C LYS A 575 -15.23 4.72 3.26
N TYR A 576 -16.55 4.77 3.48
CA TYR A 576 -17.46 3.76 2.97
C TYR A 576 -17.85 3.97 1.53
N GLY A 577 -18.02 5.23 1.10
CA GLY A 577 -18.50 5.52 -0.24
C GLY A 577 -18.65 7.00 -0.53
N GLU A 578 -19.30 7.29 -1.64
CA GLU A 578 -19.68 8.64 -2.03
C GLU A 578 -21.03 8.69 -2.73
N GLY A 579 -21.73 9.82 -2.61
CA GLY A 579 -22.92 10.16 -3.37
C GLY A 579 -22.65 11.38 -4.24
N ARG A 580 -23.08 11.35 -5.50
CA ARG A 580 -22.99 12.46 -6.46
C ARG A 580 -24.33 12.75 -7.09
N LEU A 581 -24.63 14.02 -7.25
CA LEU A 581 -25.69 14.52 -8.13
C LEU A 581 -25.01 15.41 -9.16
N GLY A 582 -25.34 15.23 -10.43
CA GLY A 582 -24.64 15.90 -11.51
C GLY A 582 -25.55 16.34 -12.63
N PHE A 583 -25.02 17.21 -13.45
CA PHE A 583 -25.60 17.64 -14.70
C PHE A 583 -24.57 17.47 -15.82
N VAL A 584 -25.02 16.88 -16.93
CA VAL A 584 -24.19 16.58 -18.10
C VAL A 584 -24.71 17.39 -19.29
N LEU A 585 -23.79 18.05 -19.96
CA LEU A 585 -23.96 18.71 -21.27
C LEU A 585 -23.00 18.03 -22.25
N GLY A 586 -23.49 17.55 -23.35
CA GLY A 586 -22.63 16.91 -24.33
C GLY A 586 -23.33 16.54 -25.61
N HIS A 587 -22.59 15.91 -26.47
CA HIS A 587 -23.12 15.33 -27.69
C HIS A 587 -22.48 13.97 -27.94
N GLN A 588 -23.18 13.18 -28.70
CA GLN A 588 -22.78 11.83 -29.07
C GLN A 588 -23.09 11.59 -30.54
N ASN A 589 -22.21 10.92 -31.24
CA ASN A 589 -22.36 10.50 -32.61
C ASN A 589 -22.06 9.02 -32.77
N ALA A 590 -22.89 8.30 -33.48
CA ALA A 590 -22.70 6.90 -33.82
C ALA A 590 -22.55 6.75 -35.33
N SER A 591 -21.47 6.20 -35.81
CA SER A 591 -21.24 5.90 -37.22
C SER A 591 -21.08 4.40 -37.45
N LEU A 592 -21.64 3.87 -38.49
CA LEU A 592 -21.47 2.46 -38.86
C LEU A 592 -20.04 2.26 -39.38
N SER A 593 -19.26 1.42 -38.67
CA SER A 593 -17.90 1.06 -39.04
C SER A 593 -17.88 -0.18 -39.94
N THR A 594 -18.71 -1.17 -39.62
CA THR A 594 -18.84 -2.42 -40.37
C THR A 594 -20.27 -2.90 -40.34
N GLY A 595 -20.78 -3.34 -41.46
CA GLY A 595 -22.13 -3.87 -41.57
C GLY A 595 -22.85 -3.36 -42.83
N PRO A 596 -24.08 -3.86 -43.08
CA PRO A 596 -24.89 -3.42 -44.23
C PRO A 596 -25.24 -1.94 -44.16
N ALA A 597 -25.21 -1.23 -45.30
CA ALA A 597 -25.43 0.22 -45.37
C ALA A 597 -26.78 0.66 -44.83
N PHE A 598 -27.81 -0.19 -44.89
CA PHE A 598 -29.15 0.13 -44.36
C PHE A 598 -29.20 0.21 -42.83
N LEU A 599 -28.17 -0.29 -42.13
CA LEU A 599 -28.01 -0.14 -40.68
C LEU A 599 -27.27 1.15 -40.30
N SER A 600 -26.92 1.99 -41.27
CA SER A 600 -26.29 3.29 -40.94
C SER A 600 -27.29 4.19 -40.23
N PRO A 601 -26.98 4.75 -39.06
CA PRO A 601 -27.86 5.61 -38.29
C PRO A 601 -28.04 7.01 -38.91
N GLY A 602 -27.42 7.28 -40.07
CA GLY A 602 -27.28 8.64 -40.61
C GLY A 602 -26.17 9.41 -39.84
N ASN A 603 -26.05 10.70 -40.14
CA ASN A 603 -25.07 11.58 -39.49
C ASN A 603 -25.68 12.42 -38.35
N GLU A 604 -26.72 11.92 -37.70
CA GLU A 604 -27.40 12.66 -36.64
C GLU A 604 -26.60 12.66 -35.37
N SER A 605 -26.26 13.85 -34.90
CA SER A 605 -25.67 14.07 -33.60
C SER A 605 -26.77 14.04 -32.53
N THR A 606 -26.59 13.27 -31.50
CA THR A 606 -27.48 13.19 -30.36
C THR A 606 -27.05 14.15 -29.27
N GLU A 607 -27.85 15.18 -29.00
CA GLU A 607 -27.62 16.11 -27.91
C GLU A 607 -27.90 15.44 -26.55
N ARG A 608 -26.95 15.55 -25.63
CA ARG A 608 -27.00 14.98 -24.29
C ARG A 608 -27.13 16.11 -23.26
N ARG A 609 -28.29 16.15 -22.59
CA ARG A 609 -28.56 17.08 -21.50
C ARG A 609 -29.30 16.29 -20.41
N ALA A 610 -28.60 15.97 -19.34
CA ALA A 610 -29.14 15.03 -18.38
C ALA A 610 -28.74 15.37 -16.94
N PHE A 611 -29.66 15.10 -16.04
CA PHE A 611 -29.34 14.97 -14.63
C PHE A 611 -28.81 13.56 -14.37
N THR A 612 -27.82 13.49 -13.50
CA THR A 612 -27.21 12.22 -13.07
C THR A 612 -27.24 12.10 -11.55
N ALA A 613 -27.43 10.89 -11.05
CA ALA A 613 -27.22 10.56 -9.67
C ALA A 613 -26.39 9.28 -9.58
N ARG A 614 -25.39 9.29 -8.71
CA ARG A 614 -24.53 8.11 -8.45
C ARG A 614 -24.36 7.94 -6.96
N VAL A 615 -24.51 6.70 -6.49
CA VAL A 615 -24.14 6.27 -5.16
C VAL A 615 -23.17 5.11 -5.29
N LEU A 616 -22.04 5.22 -4.65
CA LEU A 616 -21.01 4.17 -4.60
C LEU A 616 -20.74 3.82 -3.14
N VAL A 617 -20.76 2.52 -2.84
CA VAL A 617 -20.30 1.96 -1.57
C VAL A 617 -19.22 0.92 -1.88
N ASP A 618 -18.08 0.99 -1.18
CA ASP A 618 -16.96 0.12 -1.45
C ASP A 618 -16.22 -0.26 -0.16
N GLN A 619 -16.44 -1.50 0.27
CA GLN A 619 -15.86 -2.10 1.47
C GLN A 619 -15.26 -3.49 1.17
N VAL A 620 -14.97 -3.79 -0.10
CA VAL A 620 -14.24 -5.02 -0.44
C VAL A 620 -12.75 -4.88 -0.07
N ASP A 621 -12.16 -5.98 0.34
CA ASP A 621 -10.73 -6.05 0.71
C ASP A 621 -9.78 -6.04 -0.50
N SER A 622 -10.23 -6.51 -1.65
CA SER A 622 -9.56 -6.46 -2.94
C SER A 622 -10.58 -6.23 -4.05
N ILE A 623 -10.18 -5.46 -5.06
CA ILE A 623 -11.05 -5.23 -6.22
C ILE A 623 -10.93 -6.36 -7.26
N ASN A 624 -9.80 -7.08 -7.27
CA ASN A 624 -9.48 -8.11 -8.26
C ASN A 624 -10.07 -9.47 -7.87
N PHE A 625 -9.68 -9.97 -6.70
CA PHE A 625 -10.14 -11.22 -6.12
C PHE A 625 -10.65 -10.95 -4.69
N PRO A 626 -11.86 -10.35 -4.55
CA PRO A 626 -12.37 -9.99 -3.24
C PRO A 626 -12.63 -11.23 -2.39
N ARG A 627 -12.04 -11.25 -1.19
CA ARG A 627 -12.20 -12.33 -0.23
C ARG A 627 -13.19 -11.99 0.87
N PHE A 628 -13.30 -10.70 1.21
CA PHE A 628 -14.22 -10.22 2.23
C PHE A 628 -14.80 -8.88 1.83
N GLY A 629 -16.03 -8.66 2.28
CA GLY A 629 -16.66 -7.36 2.19
C GLY A 629 -17.72 -7.26 1.11
N TYR A 630 -18.15 -6.04 0.86
CA TYR A 630 -19.24 -5.74 -0.07
C TYR A 630 -18.97 -4.45 -0.82
N GLY A 631 -19.58 -4.35 -1.99
CA GLY A 631 -19.57 -3.15 -2.80
C GLY A 631 -20.90 -3.01 -3.55
N ALA A 632 -21.31 -1.76 -3.77
CA ALA A 632 -22.49 -1.47 -4.58
C ALA A 632 -22.31 -0.15 -5.32
N THR A 633 -22.80 -0.09 -6.55
CA THR A 633 -22.89 1.13 -7.35
C THR A 633 -24.28 1.24 -7.92
N MET A 634 -24.93 2.37 -7.69
CA MET A 634 -26.21 2.74 -8.28
C MET A 634 -26.01 3.99 -9.12
N ASN A 635 -26.47 3.95 -10.36
CA ASN A 635 -26.45 5.09 -11.26
C ASN A 635 -27.86 5.38 -11.76
N VAL A 636 -28.19 6.66 -11.89
CA VAL A 636 -29.40 7.15 -12.55
C VAL A 636 -28.98 8.21 -13.56
N TYR A 637 -29.50 8.11 -14.75
CA TYR A 637 -29.31 9.08 -15.85
C TYR A 637 -30.66 9.48 -16.40
N SER A 638 -30.98 10.76 -16.29
CA SER A 638 -32.29 11.31 -16.74
C SER A 638 -32.08 12.36 -17.81
N SER A 639 -32.24 11.95 -19.06
CA SER A 639 -32.17 12.80 -20.26
C SER A 639 -33.39 13.70 -20.38
N GLN A 640 -33.16 14.99 -20.59
CA GLN A 640 -34.20 16.03 -20.51
C GLN A 640 -34.39 16.76 -21.82
N GLY A 641 -35.40 16.39 -22.60
CA GLY A 641 -35.77 17.07 -23.83
C GLY A 641 -36.13 18.53 -23.60
N ALA A 642 -36.72 18.88 -22.46
CA ALA A 642 -37.04 20.26 -22.10
C ALA A 642 -35.77 21.14 -21.95
N LEU A 643 -34.61 20.52 -21.74
CA LEU A 643 -33.32 21.21 -21.70
C LEU A 643 -32.58 21.18 -23.04
N GLY A 644 -33.20 20.56 -24.07
CA GLY A 644 -32.64 20.44 -25.43
C GLY A 644 -31.88 19.14 -25.68
N ALA A 645 -32.11 18.06 -24.87
CA ALA A 645 -31.64 16.73 -25.24
C ALA A 645 -32.47 16.19 -26.46
N THR A 646 -31.81 15.39 -27.28
CA THR A 646 -32.52 14.78 -28.46
C THR A 646 -33.60 13.84 -27.99
N ASP A 647 -33.33 13.00 -26.98
CA ASP A 647 -34.28 12.02 -26.46
C ASP A 647 -34.55 12.26 -24.98
N THR A 648 -35.80 12.02 -24.56
CA THR A 648 -36.21 12.10 -23.15
C THR A 648 -36.40 10.68 -22.61
N TYR A 649 -35.59 10.29 -21.64
CA TYR A 649 -35.73 9.01 -20.95
C TYR A 649 -35.01 9.06 -19.59
N THR A 650 -35.43 8.18 -18.69
CA THR A 650 -34.72 7.99 -17.43
C THR A 650 -34.33 6.52 -17.28
N LYS A 651 -33.04 6.25 -17.16
CA LYS A 651 -32.53 4.90 -16.90
C LYS A 651 -31.79 4.84 -15.59
N GLY A 652 -31.84 3.67 -14.95
CA GLY A 652 -31.05 3.37 -13.78
C GLY A 652 -30.41 2.00 -13.85
N ASP A 653 -29.26 1.86 -13.23
CA ASP A 653 -28.58 0.59 -13.02
C ASP A 653 -28.04 0.45 -11.60
N LEU A 654 -28.03 -0.79 -11.14
CA LEU A 654 -27.49 -1.21 -9.86
C LEU A 654 -26.54 -2.39 -10.09
N THR A 655 -25.36 -2.31 -9.53
CA THR A 655 -24.43 -3.44 -9.43
C THR A 655 -24.04 -3.60 -7.96
N ALA A 656 -24.10 -4.83 -7.43
CA ALA A 656 -23.65 -5.11 -6.08
C ALA A 656 -22.86 -6.42 -6.03
N THR A 657 -21.91 -6.49 -5.13
CA THR A 657 -21.08 -7.67 -4.88
C THR A 657 -20.92 -7.89 -3.39
N TYR A 658 -20.83 -9.16 -3.00
CA TYR A 658 -20.51 -9.59 -1.65
C TYR A 658 -19.54 -10.75 -1.69
N ALA A 659 -18.47 -10.71 -0.92
CA ALA A 659 -17.47 -11.75 -0.84
C ALA A 659 -17.26 -12.22 0.60
N HIS A 660 -17.13 -13.52 0.77
CA HIS A 660 -16.80 -14.16 2.05
C HIS A 660 -15.90 -15.35 1.85
N SER A 661 -14.85 -15.45 2.68
CA SER A 661 -13.85 -16.52 2.61
C SER A 661 -13.82 -17.35 3.89
N PHE A 662 -13.59 -18.64 3.72
CA PHE A 662 -13.29 -19.60 4.78
C PHE A 662 -12.02 -20.36 4.41
N GLY A 663 -10.95 -20.05 5.13
CA GLY A 663 -9.61 -20.51 4.77
C GLY A 663 -9.19 -19.97 3.39
N ASN A 664 -8.79 -20.85 2.50
CA ASN A 664 -8.40 -20.49 1.13
C ASN A 664 -9.60 -20.39 0.16
N ASN A 665 -10.77 -20.80 0.58
CA ASN A 665 -11.98 -20.84 -0.25
C ASN A 665 -12.75 -19.53 -0.15
N THR A 666 -13.28 -19.03 -1.26
CA THR A 666 -14.09 -17.81 -1.31
C THR A 666 -15.37 -18.05 -2.09
N ILE A 667 -16.47 -17.52 -1.59
CA ILE A 667 -17.71 -17.34 -2.33
C ILE A 667 -17.90 -15.85 -2.58
N ASN A 668 -18.12 -15.51 -3.86
CA ASN A 668 -18.44 -14.15 -4.29
C ASN A 668 -19.82 -14.16 -4.96
N LEU A 669 -20.73 -13.37 -4.42
CA LEU A 669 -22.07 -13.16 -4.98
C LEU A 669 -22.08 -11.82 -5.71
N GLY A 670 -22.65 -11.78 -6.91
CA GLY A 670 -22.81 -10.57 -7.68
C GLY A 670 -24.19 -10.45 -8.25
N VAL A 671 -24.74 -9.25 -8.25
CA VAL A 671 -26.02 -8.93 -8.91
C VAL A 671 -25.87 -7.67 -9.75
N ARG A 672 -26.59 -7.63 -10.88
CA ARG A 672 -26.70 -6.44 -11.72
C ARG A 672 -28.14 -6.32 -12.21
N ALA A 673 -28.71 -5.14 -12.09
CA ALA A 673 -30.01 -4.81 -12.62
C ALA A 673 -29.94 -3.46 -13.33
N GLY A 674 -30.59 -3.35 -14.47
CA GLY A 674 -30.72 -2.09 -15.20
C GLY A 674 -32.07 -2.01 -15.91
N SER A 675 -32.69 -0.86 -15.88
CA SER A 675 -34.00 -0.64 -16.46
C SER A 675 -34.21 0.79 -16.91
N ASN A 676 -35.14 0.94 -17.86
CA ASN A 676 -35.82 2.21 -18.07
C ASN A 676 -36.70 2.48 -16.85
N LEU A 677 -36.50 3.60 -16.17
CA LEU A 677 -37.26 4.02 -14.98
C LEU A 677 -38.41 4.98 -15.32
N GLY A 678 -38.40 5.54 -16.53
CA GLY A 678 -39.44 6.47 -16.96
C GLY A 678 -39.15 7.08 -18.33
N GLY A 679 -40.22 7.52 -18.99
CA GLY A 679 -40.18 8.05 -20.36
C GLY A 679 -40.38 6.96 -21.43
N PRO A 680 -40.19 7.28 -22.72
CA PRO A 680 -40.22 6.35 -23.83
C PRO A 680 -39.19 5.20 -23.68
N ALA A 681 -39.28 4.21 -24.57
CA ALA A 681 -38.28 3.14 -24.65
C ALA A 681 -36.87 3.73 -24.82
N LEU A 682 -35.88 3.07 -24.25
CA LEU A 682 -34.49 3.52 -24.38
C LEU A 682 -34.07 3.51 -25.85
N PRO A 683 -33.48 4.60 -26.36
CA PRO A 683 -32.88 4.59 -27.70
C PRO A 683 -31.69 3.60 -27.75
N PRO A 684 -31.39 3.07 -28.94
CA PRO A 684 -30.35 2.02 -29.09
C PRO A 684 -29.03 2.30 -28.40
N TYR A 685 -28.55 3.55 -28.47
CA TYR A 685 -27.29 3.98 -27.85
C TYR A 685 -27.34 4.07 -26.31
N ALA A 686 -28.54 4.10 -25.72
CA ALA A 686 -28.73 4.16 -24.27
C ALA A 686 -29.03 2.80 -23.64
N MET A 687 -29.29 1.76 -24.47
CA MET A 687 -29.57 0.40 -24.00
C MET A 687 -28.40 -0.20 -23.24
N PHE A 688 -28.69 -1.17 -22.38
CA PHE A 688 -27.71 -1.87 -21.59
C PHE A 688 -26.99 -2.93 -22.42
N GLN A 689 -25.66 -2.96 -22.36
CA GLN A 689 -24.80 -3.98 -22.97
C GLN A 689 -24.36 -4.98 -21.90
N TRP A 690 -24.37 -6.27 -22.26
CA TRP A 690 -24.06 -7.35 -21.35
C TRP A 690 -23.59 -8.60 -22.10
N GLY A 691 -22.87 -9.50 -21.41
CA GLY A 691 -22.25 -10.70 -21.98
C GLY A 691 -20.74 -10.68 -21.81
N GLY A 692 -20.13 -11.85 -21.77
CA GLY A 692 -18.72 -12.07 -21.57
C GLY A 692 -18.40 -12.80 -20.26
N PHE A 693 -17.12 -12.95 -19.98
CA PHE A 693 -16.63 -13.66 -18.79
C PHE A 693 -17.15 -13.02 -17.50
N LEU A 694 -17.71 -13.84 -16.61
CA LEU A 694 -18.38 -13.44 -15.36
C LEU A 694 -19.55 -12.44 -15.55
N GLN A 695 -19.99 -12.21 -16.80
CA GLN A 695 -21.10 -11.37 -17.19
C GLN A 695 -22.02 -12.08 -18.19
N GLN A 696 -22.39 -13.31 -17.95
CA GLN A 696 -23.04 -14.31 -18.80
C GLN A 696 -22.01 -15.00 -19.69
N SER A 697 -21.18 -15.79 -19.05
CA SER A 697 -20.09 -16.55 -19.69
C SER A 697 -20.60 -17.45 -20.82
N GLY A 698 -19.80 -17.60 -21.87
CA GLY A 698 -20.18 -18.31 -23.10
C GLY A 698 -20.70 -17.38 -24.20
N TYR A 699 -21.05 -16.13 -23.89
CA TYR A 699 -21.35 -15.09 -24.87
C TYR A 699 -20.11 -14.20 -25.09
N SER A 700 -19.99 -13.57 -26.26
CA SER A 700 -18.96 -12.55 -26.52
C SER A 700 -19.23 -11.31 -25.69
N THR A 701 -18.18 -10.52 -25.42
CA THR A 701 -18.30 -9.28 -24.65
C THR A 701 -19.28 -8.31 -25.30
N GLY A 702 -20.32 -7.90 -24.54
CA GLY A 702 -21.34 -6.98 -25.00
C GLY A 702 -22.32 -7.57 -26.04
N GLN A 703 -22.34 -8.89 -26.23
CA GLN A 703 -23.20 -9.55 -27.25
C GLN A 703 -24.70 -9.32 -26.98
N LEU A 704 -25.12 -9.20 -25.74
CA LEU A 704 -26.50 -9.04 -25.33
C LEU A 704 -26.79 -7.55 -25.12
N ILE A 705 -27.73 -6.99 -25.88
CA ILE A 705 -28.14 -5.59 -25.79
C ILE A 705 -29.66 -5.51 -25.62
N GLY A 706 -30.11 -4.74 -24.62
CA GLY A 706 -31.53 -4.54 -24.43
C GLY A 706 -31.90 -3.38 -23.51
N GLY A 707 -33.22 -3.08 -23.47
CA GLY A 707 -33.76 -1.97 -22.68
C GLY A 707 -33.74 -2.21 -21.16
N ASN A 708 -33.65 -3.47 -20.74
CA ASN A 708 -33.44 -3.84 -19.33
C ASN A 708 -32.62 -5.13 -19.19
N ILE A 709 -31.97 -5.25 -18.05
CA ILE A 709 -31.16 -6.41 -17.68
C ILE A 709 -31.40 -6.78 -16.23
N GLN A 710 -31.35 -8.07 -15.95
CA GLN A 710 -31.33 -8.65 -14.60
C GLN A 710 -30.31 -9.78 -14.62
N PHE A 711 -29.39 -9.77 -13.68
CA PHE A 711 -28.31 -10.73 -13.65
C PHE A 711 -27.87 -11.03 -12.23
N ALA A 712 -27.61 -12.30 -11.97
CA ALA A 712 -27.01 -12.78 -10.74
C ALA A 712 -25.92 -13.80 -11.04
N ARG A 713 -24.86 -13.76 -10.27
CA ARG A 713 -23.78 -14.74 -10.34
C ARG A 713 -23.35 -15.21 -8.96
N LEU A 714 -22.93 -16.45 -8.89
CA LEU A 714 -22.18 -17.04 -7.80
C LEU A 714 -20.83 -17.47 -8.36
N VAL A 715 -19.76 -16.98 -7.77
CA VAL A 715 -18.39 -17.36 -8.13
C VAL A 715 -17.75 -18.02 -6.91
N TYR A 716 -17.22 -19.20 -7.11
CA TYR A 716 -16.38 -19.87 -6.13
C TYR A 716 -14.95 -19.90 -6.63
N TYR A 717 -13.97 -19.60 -5.76
CA TYR A 717 -12.57 -19.80 -6.06
C TYR A 717 -11.74 -20.15 -4.82
N ASN A 718 -10.69 -20.92 -5.08
CA ASN A 718 -9.70 -21.32 -4.10
C ASN A 718 -8.38 -20.63 -4.37
N LYS A 719 -7.73 -20.10 -3.32
CA LYS A 719 -6.39 -19.55 -3.39
C LYS A 719 -5.37 -20.69 -3.28
N LEU A 720 -4.73 -21.03 -4.41
CA LEU A 720 -3.86 -22.18 -4.56
C LEU A 720 -2.45 -21.97 -3.96
N VAL A 721 -1.85 -20.80 -4.26
CA VAL A 721 -0.45 -20.49 -3.93
C VAL A 721 -0.34 -19.10 -3.33
N ARG A 722 0.50 -18.98 -2.29
CA ARG A 722 0.95 -17.70 -1.72
C ARG A 722 2.45 -17.56 -2.07
N GLN A 723 2.76 -16.80 -3.10
CA GLN A 723 4.15 -16.47 -3.46
C GLN A 723 4.46 -15.02 -3.13
N THR A 724 5.73 -14.70 -2.89
CA THR A 724 6.17 -13.42 -2.36
C THR A 724 5.92 -12.23 -3.29
N PHE A 725 5.96 -12.44 -4.61
CA PHE A 725 5.76 -11.38 -5.62
C PHE A 725 4.40 -11.44 -6.34
N LEU A 726 3.59 -12.47 -6.05
CA LEU A 726 2.22 -12.61 -6.54
C LEU A 726 1.27 -12.50 -5.36
N GLU A 727 0.22 -11.69 -5.49
CA GLU A 727 -0.81 -11.59 -4.45
C GLU A 727 -1.61 -12.88 -4.31
N GLY A 728 -1.68 -13.69 -5.37
CA GLY A 728 -2.22 -15.04 -5.32
C GLY A 728 -2.47 -15.67 -6.69
N VAL A 729 -2.52 -17.00 -6.69
CA VAL A 729 -3.00 -17.81 -7.80
C VAL A 729 -4.31 -18.44 -7.38
N TYR A 730 -5.30 -18.36 -8.23
CA TYR A 730 -6.67 -18.79 -7.95
C TYR A 730 -7.17 -19.76 -9.01
N ALA A 731 -7.93 -20.77 -8.62
CA ALA A 731 -8.75 -21.56 -9.52
C ALA A 731 -10.21 -21.48 -9.06
N GLY A 732 -11.13 -21.33 -10.00
CA GLY A 732 -12.52 -21.14 -9.65
C GLY A 732 -13.49 -21.46 -10.77
N PHE A 733 -14.78 -21.37 -10.42
CA PHE A 733 -15.88 -21.50 -11.36
C PHE A 733 -16.99 -20.52 -11.03
N SER A 734 -17.86 -20.23 -12.02
CA SER A 734 -19.06 -19.42 -11.84
C SER A 734 -20.32 -20.17 -12.23
N LEU A 735 -21.41 -19.81 -11.56
CA LEU A 735 -22.79 -20.10 -11.97
C LEU A 735 -23.50 -18.77 -12.16
N GLU A 736 -24.09 -18.60 -13.33
CA GLU A 736 -24.62 -17.33 -13.77
C GLU A 736 -26.04 -17.48 -14.33
N ALA A 737 -26.91 -16.57 -13.97
CA ALA A 737 -28.27 -16.52 -14.48
C ALA A 737 -28.67 -15.07 -14.75
N GLY A 738 -29.30 -14.84 -15.89
CA GLY A 738 -29.74 -13.51 -16.25
C GLY A 738 -30.81 -13.46 -17.32
N ARG A 739 -31.33 -12.24 -17.51
CA ARG A 739 -32.39 -11.95 -18.49
C ARG A 739 -32.16 -10.60 -19.12
N VAL A 740 -32.36 -10.53 -20.43
CA VAL A 740 -32.40 -9.29 -21.20
C VAL A 740 -33.80 -9.08 -21.71
N GLY A 741 -34.40 -7.94 -21.40
CA GLY A 741 -35.72 -7.55 -21.94
C GLY A 741 -35.59 -6.47 -22.99
N ALA A 742 -36.57 -6.40 -23.87
CA ALA A 742 -36.60 -5.47 -25.00
C ALA A 742 -35.27 -5.47 -25.79
N PRO A 743 -34.85 -6.61 -26.39
CA PRO A 743 -33.58 -6.72 -27.07
C PRO A 743 -33.52 -5.77 -28.29
N LEU A 744 -32.30 -5.22 -28.53
CA LEU A 744 -32.06 -4.33 -29.67
C LEU A 744 -32.39 -5.02 -31.02
N VAL A 745 -31.98 -6.29 -31.15
CA VAL A 745 -32.22 -7.07 -32.35
C VAL A 745 -33.37 -8.04 -32.07
N PRO A 746 -34.52 -7.92 -32.80
CA PRO A 746 -35.61 -8.87 -32.68
C PRO A 746 -35.17 -10.31 -32.94
N GLY A 747 -35.65 -11.25 -32.12
CA GLY A 747 -35.24 -12.66 -32.22
C GLY A 747 -34.07 -13.05 -31.32
N ASN A 748 -33.35 -12.11 -30.73
CA ASN A 748 -32.40 -12.41 -29.69
C ASN A 748 -33.10 -12.94 -28.42
N PRO A 749 -32.46 -13.83 -27.66
CA PRO A 749 -33.10 -14.49 -26.51
C PRO A 749 -33.51 -13.49 -25.42
N THR A 750 -34.75 -13.59 -24.94
CA THR A 750 -35.37 -12.77 -23.89
C THR A 750 -35.68 -13.54 -22.61
N GLY A 751 -35.57 -14.88 -22.64
CA GLY A 751 -35.81 -15.75 -21.50
C GLY A 751 -34.69 -15.74 -20.48
N LEU A 752 -34.81 -16.64 -19.48
CA LEU A 752 -33.73 -16.83 -18.49
C LEU A 752 -32.54 -17.52 -19.16
N LEU A 753 -31.42 -16.80 -19.26
CA LEU A 753 -30.14 -17.29 -19.76
C LEU A 753 -29.36 -17.87 -18.58
N LYS A 754 -28.92 -19.10 -18.70
CA LYS A 754 -28.06 -19.76 -17.72
C LYS A 754 -26.70 -20.02 -18.33
N SER A 755 -25.65 -19.76 -17.58
CA SER A 755 -24.30 -20.05 -18.00
C SER A 755 -23.38 -20.32 -16.81
N GLY A 756 -22.16 -20.69 -17.09
CA GLY A 756 -21.12 -20.87 -16.10
C GLY A 756 -19.76 -20.83 -16.77
N SER A 757 -18.74 -20.67 -15.95
CA SER A 757 -17.36 -20.69 -16.40
C SER A 757 -16.46 -21.44 -15.42
N ALA A 758 -15.30 -21.90 -15.90
CA ALA A 758 -14.17 -22.33 -15.10
C ALA A 758 -12.98 -21.44 -15.45
N PHE A 759 -12.16 -21.08 -14.47
CA PHE A 759 -11.04 -20.16 -14.70
C PHE A 759 -9.85 -20.41 -13.79
N LEU A 760 -8.70 -20.02 -14.31
CA LEU A 760 -7.48 -19.76 -13.55
C LEU A 760 -7.28 -18.24 -13.47
N GLY A 761 -6.96 -17.77 -12.29
CA GLY A 761 -6.70 -16.37 -12.02
C GLY A 761 -5.37 -16.14 -11.35
N LEU A 762 -4.70 -15.07 -11.72
CA LEU A 762 -3.44 -14.64 -11.14
C LEU A 762 -3.58 -13.17 -10.73
N ASP A 763 -3.34 -12.87 -9.46
CA ASP A 763 -3.27 -11.49 -8.98
C ASP A 763 -1.81 -11.02 -8.97
N SER A 764 -1.52 -9.99 -9.75
CA SER A 764 -0.17 -9.52 -9.99
C SER A 764 -0.06 -7.99 -9.87
N PRO A 765 1.15 -7.43 -9.68
CA PRO A 765 1.37 -5.98 -9.61
C PRO A 765 0.95 -5.20 -10.88
N ILE A 766 0.87 -5.88 -12.02
CA ILE A 766 0.40 -5.30 -13.29
C ILE A 766 -1.11 -5.52 -13.54
N GLY A 767 -1.82 -6.03 -12.52
CA GLY A 767 -3.25 -6.30 -12.57
C GLY A 767 -3.60 -7.79 -12.57
N PRO A 768 -4.89 -8.10 -12.46
CA PRO A 768 -5.37 -9.48 -12.46
C PRO A 768 -5.28 -10.07 -13.86
N PHE A 769 -4.86 -11.32 -13.94
CA PHE A 769 -4.85 -12.11 -15.16
C PHE A 769 -5.87 -13.25 -15.04
N TYR A 770 -6.64 -13.50 -16.09
CA TYR A 770 -7.59 -14.60 -16.14
C TYR A 770 -7.46 -15.38 -17.43
N LEU A 771 -7.47 -16.70 -17.30
CA LEU A 771 -7.68 -17.65 -18.38
C LEU A 771 -8.93 -18.45 -18.05
N ALA A 772 -9.96 -18.37 -18.90
CA ALA A 772 -11.25 -18.94 -18.59
C ALA A 772 -11.91 -19.62 -19.80
N TYR A 773 -12.76 -20.60 -19.49
CA TYR A 773 -13.69 -21.22 -20.42
C TYR A 773 -15.11 -21.02 -19.90
N GLY A 774 -15.98 -20.45 -20.73
CA GLY A 774 -17.38 -20.23 -20.41
C GLY A 774 -18.33 -20.95 -21.34
N ARG A 775 -19.46 -21.42 -20.82
CA ARG A 775 -20.51 -22.09 -21.58
C ARG A 775 -21.88 -21.62 -21.14
N ALA A 776 -22.76 -21.33 -22.09
CA ALA A 776 -24.14 -20.98 -21.88
C ALA A 776 -25.07 -22.12 -22.25
N ALA A 777 -26.23 -22.20 -21.57
CA ALA A 777 -27.35 -23.07 -22.01
C ALA A 777 -27.78 -22.62 -23.41
N GLY A 778 -27.90 -23.57 -24.34
CA GLY A 778 -28.12 -23.25 -25.77
C GLY A 778 -26.88 -23.43 -26.63
N GLY A 779 -25.77 -23.91 -26.04
CA GLY A 779 -24.59 -24.38 -26.76
C GLY A 779 -23.53 -23.31 -27.06
N SER A 780 -23.81 -22.04 -26.76
CA SER A 780 -22.79 -20.99 -26.89
C SER A 780 -21.65 -21.19 -25.87
N TYR A 781 -20.38 -21.06 -26.33
CA TYR A 781 -19.19 -21.20 -25.50
C TYR A 781 -18.12 -20.17 -25.95
N ALA A 782 -17.22 -19.79 -25.07
CA ALA A 782 -16.09 -18.94 -25.39
C ALA A 782 -14.90 -19.25 -24.46
N PHE A 783 -13.70 -19.09 -24.98
CA PHE A 783 -12.48 -18.99 -24.18
C PHE A 783 -12.18 -17.53 -23.94
N TYR A 784 -11.64 -17.21 -22.78
CA TYR A 784 -11.34 -15.84 -22.43
C TYR A 784 -9.93 -15.70 -21.87
N LEU A 785 -9.28 -14.63 -22.29
CA LEU A 785 -8.02 -14.17 -21.76
C LEU A 785 -8.18 -12.71 -21.34
N PHE A 786 -7.88 -12.40 -20.11
CA PHE A 786 -7.90 -11.02 -19.62
C PHE A 786 -6.60 -10.70 -18.87
N LEU A 787 -6.06 -9.51 -19.11
CA LEU A 787 -5.21 -8.77 -18.19
C LEU A 787 -5.98 -7.50 -17.84
N GLY A 788 -6.28 -7.32 -16.57
CA GLY A 788 -7.23 -6.34 -16.07
C GLY A 788 -8.56 -6.98 -15.68
N LYS A 789 -9.55 -6.17 -15.40
CA LYS A 789 -10.87 -6.65 -14.96
C LYS A 789 -11.71 -7.14 -16.14
N PRO A 790 -12.38 -8.30 -16.01
CA PRO A 790 -13.31 -8.83 -17.01
C PRO A 790 -14.61 -8.05 -17.08
#